data_584802ccc1d6836b1ae2fbd51ae166e7
#
_entry.id   584802ccc1d6836b1ae2fbd51ae166e7
#
_cell.length_a   1.000
_cell.length_b   1.000
_cell.length_c   1.000
_cell.angle_alpha   90.00
_cell.angle_beta   90.00
_cell.angle_gamma   90.00
#
_symmetry.space_group_name_H-M   'P 1'
#
loop_
_entity.id
_entity.type
_entity.pdbx_description
1 polymer ?
#
loop_
_entity_poly.entity_id
_entity_poly.type
_entity_poly.pdbx_seq_one_letter_code
_entity_poly.pdbx_strand_id
1 'polypeptide(L)'
;MKYLELYKREQTEILYNQDDPSLGGRNGEHPIRVKLPTVESFFGKPWQEAIKEIDGYGLHPKNQKYDFYREKGYYELPAKLQALSSTILSKMSGKEGEKKTLYPEDYFDELESNPVFYANEIEYIKIQLKREYQGYWCFINGTPTYIDGWHYTYLNFTKIGNEGRKDRLPFFRDVDRRIFLFFKWAYTTTESTFKYKLTFNKNGRIGERYFNNKNSAILHAKREGLTTIQYHIAEDGYEVDMGRRTVFGVAFPKRRRIGATFMGAHVCKSIAVNNSMGTMAIQALTEQTAIDDVYKGKILAPWVSYPFFFKPAHNQMNSTGSHLEFIPRKNVTLGAEVEPHGGWIRPRSSVNKAFDGNKLFSYLNDESGKKQHADIGAEFRDTIKNALAQGQVVHGFAVYASTFGEFESGGGREFFEFCRESYSHKRNDNGFTESGLVTLFVPAYDGYDGYVDEFGYSVIEDPEEPYINMEGEEKYVGAKSVLQAERSFLEEMQNWVGLNAEKRNNPFTLAEAGQKGSVTKLYDINILNDRISYLTYTDNTRVKEVNLEWMNGFGSEVRMVDPPLGEKGKFRVSLRLDPSMANRKEYDEVNKTWKPETAVVSKFVLGCDPFSFNAQDTTGKKKSNGGGAMYYRYDGTIDNERSEFEKVTGTFVLTYNNRVETTDEYCEDMLMAAIYYGCLVSTERNVAHVITKFREWGYEGYLLYNIDPMTGLRDKVAGFRTDKALLEKIFSKYADYVKNYGRRENHVEILEEIRDTDSFEEMTNHDLFAAGGMALLGAESGYIDLRGGNSGDDISFFLDQYD
;
A
#
# COMPACT_ATOMS: atom_id res chain seq x y z
N MET A 1 -46.30 -5.09 -18.15
CA MET A 1 -45.68 -3.81 -18.39
C MET A 1 -45.57 -2.95 -17.11
N LYS A 2 -46.53 -2.96 -16.20
CA LYS A 2 -46.57 -2.09 -14.99
C LYS A 2 -45.36 -2.20 -14.03
N TYR A 3 -44.60 -3.32 -14.05
CA TYR A 3 -43.49 -3.53 -13.10
C TYR A 3 -42.12 -3.21 -13.70
N LEU A 4 -41.92 -3.21 -15.01
CA LEU A 4 -40.61 -2.91 -15.65
C LEU A 4 -40.15 -1.47 -15.41
N GLU A 5 -41.10 -0.54 -15.26
CA GLU A 5 -40.82 0.88 -15.00
C GLU A 5 -40.39 1.14 -13.55
N LEU A 6 -40.58 0.16 -12.66
CA LEU A 6 -40.19 0.27 -11.24
C LEU A 6 -38.73 -0.09 -10.98
N TYR A 7 -38.10 -0.81 -11.89
CA TYR A 7 -36.76 -1.33 -11.70
C TYR A 7 -35.70 -0.46 -12.37
N LYS A 8 -34.65 -0.15 -11.60
CA LYS A 8 -33.46 0.51 -12.13
C LYS A 8 -32.66 -0.49 -12.97
N ARG A 9 -31.74 0.04 -13.79
CA ARG A 9 -30.73 -0.80 -14.44
C ARG A 9 -29.69 -1.25 -13.43
N GLU A 10 -29.17 -2.45 -13.64
CA GLU A 10 -28.08 -3.02 -12.85
C GLU A 10 -26.80 -2.21 -12.98
N GLN A 11 -25.96 -2.30 -11.99
CA GLN A 11 -24.59 -1.80 -12.05
C GLN A 11 -23.74 -2.80 -12.84
N THR A 12 -23.05 -2.33 -13.88
CA THR A 12 -22.23 -3.17 -14.76
C THR A 12 -20.74 -3.13 -14.43
N GLU A 13 -20.34 -2.18 -13.58
CA GLU A 13 -18.93 -1.95 -13.23
C GLU A 13 -18.83 -1.34 -11.84
N ILE A 14 -17.77 -1.68 -11.11
CA ILE A 14 -17.40 -1.03 -9.85
C ILE A 14 -15.99 -0.48 -9.99
N LEU A 15 -15.81 0.76 -9.54
CA LEU A 15 -14.51 1.43 -9.45
C LEU A 15 -14.00 1.35 -8.02
N TYR A 16 -12.77 0.88 -7.84
CA TYR A 16 -12.13 0.79 -6.53
C TYR A 16 -10.97 1.76 -6.43
N ASN A 17 -10.70 2.23 -5.22
CA ASN A 17 -9.62 3.15 -4.88
C ASN A 17 -9.68 4.50 -5.62
N GLN A 18 -10.83 4.85 -6.23
CA GLN A 18 -10.98 6.08 -7.01
C GLN A 18 -10.89 7.35 -6.15
N ASP A 19 -11.34 7.26 -4.90
CA ASP A 19 -11.38 8.39 -3.97
C ASP A 19 -10.08 8.54 -3.16
N ASP A 20 -9.11 7.65 -3.37
CA ASP A 20 -7.80 7.71 -2.74
C ASP A 20 -6.72 7.99 -3.78
N PRO A 21 -6.19 9.23 -3.85
CA PRO A 21 -5.13 9.60 -4.80
C PRO A 21 -3.88 8.72 -4.66
N SER A 22 -3.64 8.18 -3.46
CA SER A 22 -2.50 7.29 -3.19
C SER A 22 -2.61 5.92 -3.85
N LEU A 23 -3.81 5.50 -4.22
CA LEU A 23 -4.09 4.20 -4.82
C LEU A 23 -4.68 4.28 -6.24
N GLY A 24 -5.12 5.46 -6.68
CA GLY A 24 -5.75 5.68 -7.97
C GLY A 24 -4.86 6.33 -9.05
N GLY A 25 -3.57 6.55 -8.76
CA GLY A 25 -2.71 7.36 -9.63
C GLY A 25 -2.96 8.87 -9.46
N ARG A 26 -2.62 9.67 -10.46
CA ARG A 26 -2.88 11.11 -10.41
C ARG A 26 -4.38 11.38 -10.29
N ASN A 27 -4.82 11.99 -9.19
CA ASN A 27 -6.21 12.38 -8.95
C ASN A 27 -7.25 11.24 -9.13
N GLY A 28 -6.87 9.98 -8.87
CA GLY A 28 -7.75 8.85 -9.10
C GLY A 28 -8.01 8.51 -10.57
N GLU A 29 -7.15 8.94 -11.49
CA GLU A 29 -7.30 8.74 -12.94
C GLU A 29 -7.28 7.26 -13.36
N HIS A 30 -6.76 6.39 -12.53
CA HIS A 30 -6.60 4.97 -12.83
C HIS A 30 -7.18 4.06 -11.72
N PRO A 31 -8.48 4.12 -11.44
CA PRO A 31 -9.10 3.22 -10.48
C PRO A 31 -9.05 1.77 -11.00
N ILE A 32 -9.07 0.81 -10.08
CA ILE A 32 -9.28 -0.58 -10.46
C ILE A 32 -10.73 -0.74 -10.90
N ARG A 33 -10.93 -1.19 -12.15
CA ARG A 33 -12.25 -1.43 -12.74
C ARG A 33 -12.61 -2.89 -12.65
N VAL A 34 -13.70 -3.20 -11.99
CA VAL A 34 -14.22 -4.56 -11.91
C VAL A 34 -15.53 -4.62 -12.68
N LYS A 35 -15.50 -5.30 -13.83
CA LYS A 35 -16.69 -5.54 -14.64
C LYS A 35 -17.57 -6.60 -13.98
N LEU A 36 -18.87 -6.37 -13.92
CA LEU A 36 -19.85 -7.29 -13.38
C LEU A 36 -20.58 -8.00 -14.53
N PRO A 37 -21.07 -9.22 -14.32
CA PRO A 37 -21.98 -9.82 -15.28
C PRO A 37 -23.24 -8.95 -15.41
N THR A 38 -23.76 -8.80 -16.62
CA THR A 38 -25.07 -8.17 -16.83
C THR A 38 -26.20 -9.18 -16.64
N VAL A 39 -27.38 -8.70 -16.32
CA VAL A 39 -28.59 -9.57 -16.24
C VAL A 39 -28.80 -10.34 -17.54
N GLU A 40 -28.59 -9.66 -18.68
CA GLU A 40 -28.71 -10.26 -20.01
C GLU A 40 -27.66 -11.37 -20.24
N SER A 41 -26.40 -11.13 -19.91
CA SER A 41 -25.31 -12.10 -20.10
C SER A 41 -25.45 -13.31 -19.15
N PHE A 42 -25.94 -13.09 -17.94
CA PHE A 42 -26.08 -14.14 -16.94
C PHE A 42 -27.21 -15.13 -17.28
N PHE A 43 -28.37 -14.62 -17.70
CA PHE A 43 -29.52 -15.46 -18.03
C PHE A 43 -29.62 -15.84 -19.52
N GLY A 44 -28.77 -15.25 -20.39
CA GLY A 44 -28.75 -15.51 -21.83
C GLY A 44 -30.03 -15.03 -22.54
N LYS A 45 -30.68 -13.99 -22.01
CA LYS A 45 -32.00 -13.48 -22.51
C LYS A 45 -31.93 -11.94 -22.61
N PRO A 46 -32.76 -11.32 -23.47
CA PRO A 46 -32.91 -9.86 -23.45
C PRO A 46 -33.33 -9.37 -22.06
N TRP A 47 -32.89 -8.15 -21.67
CA TRP A 47 -33.11 -7.60 -20.33
C TRP A 47 -34.57 -7.70 -19.83
N GLN A 48 -35.52 -7.40 -20.68
CA GLN A 48 -36.97 -7.43 -20.36
C GLN A 48 -37.49 -8.82 -19.98
N GLU A 49 -36.80 -9.87 -20.41
CA GLU A 49 -37.12 -11.24 -20.07
C GLU A 49 -36.26 -11.75 -18.93
N ALA A 50 -34.98 -11.46 -18.98
CA ALA A 50 -33.99 -11.89 -18.01
C ALA A 50 -34.26 -11.34 -16.59
N ILE A 51 -34.74 -10.11 -16.46
CA ILE A 51 -35.08 -9.50 -15.16
C ILE A 51 -36.18 -10.24 -14.43
N LYS A 52 -37.04 -10.97 -15.15
CA LYS A 52 -38.13 -11.76 -14.57
C LYS A 52 -37.65 -13.04 -13.91
N GLU A 53 -36.43 -13.48 -14.23
CA GLU A 53 -35.78 -14.66 -13.61
C GLU A 53 -35.18 -14.34 -12.25
N ILE A 54 -35.06 -13.04 -11.89
CA ILE A 54 -34.48 -12.61 -10.63
C ILE A 54 -35.49 -12.83 -9.51
N ASP A 55 -35.06 -13.47 -8.44
CA ASP A 55 -35.89 -13.69 -7.26
C ASP A 55 -36.44 -12.37 -6.72
N GLY A 56 -37.73 -12.32 -6.46
CA GLY A 56 -38.42 -11.10 -5.99
C GLY A 56 -38.98 -10.21 -7.10
N TYR A 57 -38.89 -10.62 -8.38
CA TYR A 57 -39.57 -9.88 -9.44
C TYR A 57 -41.08 -9.75 -9.17
N GLY A 58 -41.62 -8.54 -9.32
CA GLY A 58 -43.02 -8.22 -9.04
C GLY A 58 -43.32 -7.79 -7.62
N LEU A 59 -42.41 -7.93 -6.68
CA LEU A 59 -42.56 -7.37 -5.36
C LEU A 59 -42.34 -5.85 -5.39
N HIS A 60 -42.99 -5.13 -4.47
CA HIS A 60 -42.77 -3.71 -4.32
C HIS A 60 -41.32 -3.45 -3.85
N PRO A 61 -40.59 -2.44 -4.39
CA PRO A 61 -39.20 -2.18 -4.02
C PRO A 61 -38.92 -2.13 -2.52
N LYS A 62 -39.82 -1.55 -1.72
CA LYS A 62 -39.71 -1.53 -0.25
C LYS A 62 -39.71 -2.92 0.41
N ASN A 63 -40.20 -3.94 -0.28
CA ASN A 63 -40.28 -5.33 0.22
C ASN A 63 -39.18 -6.20 -0.38
N GLN A 64 -38.34 -5.66 -1.26
CA GLN A 64 -37.21 -6.34 -1.91
C GLN A 64 -35.96 -6.25 -1.09
N LYS A 65 -36.02 -6.57 0.20
CA LYS A 65 -34.81 -6.78 1.01
C LYS A 65 -34.11 -8.05 0.53
N TYR A 66 -32.80 -8.10 0.62
CA TYR A 66 -31.96 -9.19 0.12
C TYR A 66 -32.48 -10.57 0.51
N ASP A 67 -33.18 -10.74 1.61
CA ASP A 67 -33.42 -12.07 2.13
C ASP A 67 -34.89 -12.39 2.37
N PHE A 68 -35.51 -13.09 1.40
CA PHE A 68 -36.86 -13.65 1.53
C PHE A 68 -36.92 -14.79 2.57
N TYR A 69 -35.80 -15.37 2.96
CA TYR A 69 -35.73 -16.52 3.86
C TYR A 69 -35.35 -16.12 5.29
N ARG A 70 -35.03 -14.86 5.55
CA ARG A 70 -34.52 -14.34 6.82
C ARG A 70 -35.54 -13.69 7.75
N GLU A 71 -36.78 -13.86 7.56
CA GLU A 71 -37.79 -13.35 8.49
C GLU A 71 -37.53 -13.75 9.97
N LYS A 72 -36.75 -14.83 10.17
CA LYS A 72 -36.40 -15.34 11.51
C LYS A 72 -34.93 -15.14 11.92
N GLY A 73 -34.12 -14.44 11.13
CA GLY A 73 -32.74 -14.11 11.48
C GLY A 73 -31.71 -15.23 11.36
N TYR A 74 -32.05 -16.39 10.80
CA TYR A 74 -31.12 -17.46 10.46
C TYR A 74 -31.67 -18.30 9.31
N TYR A 75 -30.75 -18.89 8.51
CA TYR A 75 -31.09 -19.76 7.42
C TYR A 75 -31.23 -21.20 7.91
N GLU A 76 -32.33 -21.87 7.57
CA GLU A 76 -32.55 -23.26 7.88
C GLU A 76 -32.56 -24.12 6.61
N LEU A 77 -31.84 -25.24 6.66
CA LEU A 77 -31.92 -26.23 5.60
C LEU A 77 -33.35 -26.77 5.51
N PRO A 78 -33.83 -27.21 4.33
CA PRO A 78 -35.07 -27.92 4.20
C PRO A 78 -35.20 -29.07 5.22
N ALA A 79 -36.37 -29.22 5.80
CA ALA A 79 -36.59 -30.14 6.93
C ALA A 79 -36.12 -31.58 6.67
N LYS A 80 -36.31 -32.09 5.44
CA LYS A 80 -35.81 -33.42 5.06
C LYS A 80 -34.29 -33.51 5.04
N LEU A 81 -33.56 -32.42 4.64
CA LEU A 81 -32.10 -32.38 4.69
C LEU A 81 -31.62 -32.30 6.14
N GLN A 82 -32.33 -31.60 7.01
CA GLN A 82 -32.00 -31.56 8.44
C GLN A 82 -32.18 -32.97 9.06
N ALA A 83 -33.28 -33.64 8.74
CA ALA A 83 -33.55 -34.99 9.21
C ALA A 83 -32.51 -35.99 8.68
N LEU A 84 -32.14 -35.90 7.41
CA LEU A 84 -31.08 -36.69 6.79
C LEU A 84 -29.72 -36.47 7.49
N SER A 85 -29.36 -35.23 7.75
CA SER A 85 -28.13 -34.91 8.48
C SER A 85 -28.12 -35.54 9.88
N SER A 86 -29.22 -35.43 10.61
CA SER A 86 -29.35 -36.04 11.94
C SER A 86 -29.26 -37.58 11.88
N THR A 87 -29.86 -38.18 10.88
CA THR A 87 -29.83 -39.64 10.67
C THR A 87 -28.42 -40.14 10.36
N ILE A 88 -27.69 -39.47 9.46
CA ILE A 88 -26.33 -39.85 9.09
C ILE A 88 -25.40 -39.65 10.27
N LEU A 89 -25.48 -38.50 10.96
CA LEU A 89 -24.71 -38.25 12.17
C LEU A 89 -24.98 -39.30 13.27
N SER A 90 -26.20 -39.76 13.44
CA SER A 90 -26.54 -40.82 14.40
C SER A 90 -25.99 -42.18 13.99
N LYS A 91 -26.01 -42.53 12.70
CA LYS A 91 -25.35 -43.74 12.16
C LYS A 91 -23.82 -43.71 12.39
N MET A 92 -23.25 -42.51 12.40
CA MET A 92 -21.81 -42.29 12.64
C MET A 92 -21.45 -42.34 14.12
N SER A 93 -22.39 -42.21 15.05
CA SER A 93 -22.15 -42.34 16.50
C SER A 93 -21.96 -43.80 16.90
N GLY A 94 -20.89 -44.45 16.43
CA GLY A 94 -20.52 -45.81 16.87
C GLY A 94 -19.93 -45.84 18.26
N LYS A 95 -19.50 -47.03 18.69
CA LYS A 95 -18.93 -47.32 20.02
C LYS A 95 -17.83 -46.31 20.39
N GLU A 96 -17.80 -45.90 21.64
CA GLU A 96 -16.75 -45.04 22.24
C GLU A 96 -15.35 -45.48 21.78
N GLY A 97 -14.63 -44.57 21.09
CA GLY A 97 -13.24 -44.78 20.66
C GLY A 97 -12.99 -44.93 19.16
N GLU A 98 -13.99 -45.14 18.30
CA GLU A 98 -13.78 -45.18 16.85
C GLU A 98 -13.75 -43.77 16.24
N LYS A 99 -12.59 -43.45 15.62
CA LYS A 99 -12.44 -42.22 14.84
C LYS A 99 -13.27 -42.30 13.57
N LYS A 100 -14.34 -41.49 13.46
CA LYS A 100 -15.21 -41.51 12.28
C LYS A 100 -14.91 -40.32 11.39
N THR A 101 -14.82 -40.63 10.09
CA THR A 101 -14.68 -39.65 9.03
C THR A 101 -16.08 -39.34 8.50
N LEU A 102 -16.39 -38.05 8.31
CA LEU A 102 -17.61 -37.60 7.65
C LEU A 102 -17.37 -37.52 6.15
N TYR A 103 -18.04 -38.35 5.37
CA TYR A 103 -18.00 -38.32 3.90
C TYR A 103 -19.26 -37.65 3.36
N PRO A 104 -19.17 -36.60 2.57
CA PRO A 104 -20.33 -35.99 1.90
C PRO A 104 -21.06 -37.01 1.00
N GLU A 105 -20.33 -37.96 0.41
CA GLU A 105 -20.85 -39.04 -0.41
C GLU A 105 -21.90 -39.87 0.31
N ASP A 106 -21.75 -40.10 1.60
CA ASP A 106 -22.76 -40.84 2.39
C ASP A 106 -24.13 -40.16 2.38
N TYR A 107 -24.16 -38.83 2.26
CA TYR A 107 -25.39 -38.05 2.11
C TYR A 107 -25.92 -38.16 0.67
N PHE A 108 -25.06 -38.09 -0.33
CA PHE A 108 -25.46 -38.20 -1.73
C PHE A 108 -25.91 -39.61 -2.07
N ASP A 109 -25.26 -40.66 -1.57
CA ASP A 109 -25.70 -42.05 -1.72
C ASP A 109 -27.12 -42.27 -1.15
N GLU A 110 -27.43 -41.66 0.02
CA GLU A 110 -28.80 -41.80 0.58
C GLU A 110 -29.85 -41.00 -0.25
N LEU A 111 -29.47 -39.81 -0.75
CA LEU A 111 -30.35 -39.03 -1.63
C LEU A 111 -30.62 -39.75 -2.94
N GLU A 112 -29.60 -40.40 -3.55
CA GLU A 112 -29.70 -41.12 -4.80
C GLU A 112 -30.38 -42.47 -4.65
N SER A 113 -30.36 -43.06 -3.46
CA SER A 113 -31.09 -44.30 -3.17
C SER A 113 -32.61 -44.14 -3.22
N ASN A 114 -33.10 -42.91 -3.00
CA ASN A 114 -34.53 -42.59 -3.07
C ASN A 114 -34.79 -41.24 -3.75
N PRO A 115 -34.48 -41.13 -5.06
CA PRO A 115 -34.48 -39.83 -5.75
C PRO A 115 -35.85 -39.19 -5.89
N VAL A 116 -36.93 -40.01 -5.92
CA VAL A 116 -38.29 -39.50 -5.99
C VAL A 116 -38.70 -38.84 -4.65
N PHE A 117 -38.32 -39.46 -3.55
CA PHE A 117 -38.58 -38.91 -2.21
C PHE A 117 -37.84 -37.62 -1.93
N TYR A 118 -36.59 -37.51 -2.43
CA TYR A 118 -35.73 -36.37 -2.21
C TYR A 118 -35.61 -35.41 -3.42
N ALA A 119 -36.56 -35.50 -4.38
CA ALA A 119 -36.48 -34.74 -5.64
C ALA A 119 -36.29 -33.22 -5.42
N ASN A 120 -37.05 -32.64 -4.50
CA ASN A 120 -36.95 -31.21 -4.18
C ASN A 120 -35.63 -30.86 -3.48
N GLU A 121 -35.12 -31.73 -2.62
CA GLU A 121 -33.88 -31.55 -1.89
C GLU A 121 -32.69 -31.65 -2.81
N ILE A 122 -32.70 -32.57 -3.76
CA ILE A 122 -31.68 -32.71 -4.81
C ILE A 122 -31.65 -31.44 -5.69
N GLU A 123 -32.80 -30.95 -6.11
CA GLU A 123 -32.90 -29.73 -6.90
C GLU A 123 -32.41 -28.51 -6.09
N TYR A 124 -32.81 -28.41 -4.82
CA TYR A 124 -32.30 -27.40 -3.92
C TYR A 124 -30.78 -27.40 -3.85
N ILE A 125 -30.13 -28.55 -3.64
CA ILE A 125 -28.68 -28.69 -3.57
C ILE A 125 -28.03 -28.21 -4.88
N LYS A 126 -28.57 -28.65 -6.03
CA LYS A 126 -28.07 -28.21 -7.35
C LYS A 126 -28.13 -26.69 -7.52
N ILE A 127 -29.22 -26.06 -7.08
CA ILE A 127 -29.38 -24.61 -7.11
C ILE A 127 -28.31 -23.94 -6.20
N GLN A 128 -28.07 -24.48 -5.00
CA GLN A 128 -27.06 -23.90 -4.09
C GLN A 128 -25.65 -24.01 -4.64
N LEU A 129 -25.26 -25.15 -5.19
CA LEU A 129 -23.96 -25.36 -5.83
C LEU A 129 -23.79 -24.46 -7.07
N LYS A 130 -24.85 -24.29 -7.85
CA LYS A 130 -24.86 -23.38 -8.98
C LYS A 130 -24.62 -21.91 -8.54
N ARG A 131 -25.30 -21.48 -7.46
CA ARG A 131 -25.15 -20.13 -6.90
C ARG A 131 -23.75 -19.90 -6.31
N GLU A 132 -23.15 -20.89 -5.68
CA GLU A 132 -21.74 -20.80 -5.21
C GLU A 132 -20.79 -20.59 -6.39
N TYR A 133 -21.01 -21.28 -7.51
CA TYR A 133 -20.12 -21.18 -8.67
C TYR A 133 -20.34 -19.92 -9.52
N GLN A 134 -21.60 -19.61 -9.86
CA GLN A 134 -21.98 -18.57 -10.82
C GLN A 134 -22.34 -17.23 -10.16
N GLY A 135 -22.58 -17.22 -8.86
CA GLY A 135 -23.18 -16.09 -8.17
C GLY A 135 -24.71 -16.10 -8.23
N TYR A 136 -25.29 -15.01 -7.77
CA TYR A 136 -26.71 -14.88 -7.53
C TYR A 136 -27.21 -13.47 -7.85
N TRP A 137 -28.37 -13.37 -8.46
CA TRP A 137 -29.07 -12.12 -8.69
C TRP A 137 -30.27 -11.98 -7.76
N CYS A 138 -30.37 -10.85 -7.10
CA CYS A 138 -31.52 -10.48 -6.29
C CYS A 138 -31.87 -9.00 -6.49
N PHE A 139 -33.05 -8.59 -6.07
CA PHE A 139 -33.39 -7.19 -5.99
C PHE A 139 -33.04 -6.61 -4.62
N ILE A 140 -32.47 -5.42 -4.62
CA ILE A 140 -32.25 -4.62 -3.40
C ILE A 140 -32.78 -3.23 -3.70
N ASN A 141 -33.84 -2.81 -3.01
CA ASN A 141 -34.51 -1.52 -3.21
C ASN A 141 -34.81 -1.23 -4.69
N GLY A 142 -35.38 -2.20 -5.42
CA GLY A 142 -35.76 -2.08 -6.83
C GLY A 142 -34.59 -2.16 -7.82
N THR A 143 -33.37 -2.37 -7.36
CA THR A 143 -32.18 -2.47 -8.21
C THR A 143 -31.74 -3.93 -8.32
N PRO A 144 -31.66 -4.52 -9.54
CA PRO A 144 -31.04 -5.81 -9.74
C PRO A 144 -29.59 -5.76 -9.29
N THR A 145 -29.23 -6.61 -8.34
CA THR A 145 -27.93 -6.62 -7.69
C THR A 145 -27.29 -7.99 -7.83
N TYR A 146 -26.09 -8.04 -8.40
CA TYR A 146 -25.28 -9.23 -8.49
C TYR A 146 -24.48 -9.44 -7.21
N ILE A 147 -24.54 -10.67 -6.70
CA ILE A 147 -23.77 -11.15 -5.55
C ILE A 147 -22.93 -12.32 -6.02
N ASP A 148 -21.61 -12.27 -5.86
CA ASP A 148 -20.74 -13.40 -6.24
C ASP A 148 -20.96 -14.61 -5.33
N GLY A 149 -20.49 -15.79 -5.76
CA GLY A 149 -20.77 -17.04 -5.05
C GLY A 149 -20.16 -17.11 -3.64
N TRP A 150 -18.99 -16.46 -3.40
CA TRP A 150 -18.41 -16.41 -2.04
C TRP A 150 -19.26 -15.55 -1.12
N HIS A 151 -19.71 -14.39 -1.60
CA HIS A 151 -20.60 -13.53 -0.81
C HIS A 151 -21.97 -14.22 -0.58
N TYR A 152 -22.50 -14.91 -1.61
CA TYR A 152 -23.75 -15.68 -1.46
C TYR A 152 -23.65 -16.72 -0.34
N THR A 153 -22.62 -17.55 -0.34
CA THR A 153 -22.43 -18.60 0.69
C THR A 153 -22.06 -18.00 2.06
N TYR A 154 -21.38 -16.86 2.10
CA TYR A 154 -21.12 -16.12 3.33
C TYR A 154 -22.42 -15.65 3.98
N LEU A 155 -23.28 -15.00 3.21
CA LEU A 155 -24.57 -14.47 3.69
C LEU A 155 -25.54 -15.57 4.15
N ASN A 156 -25.60 -16.69 3.44
CA ASN A 156 -26.65 -17.69 3.64
C ASN A 156 -26.24 -18.87 4.53
N PHE A 157 -24.94 -19.14 4.69
CA PHE A 157 -24.48 -20.37 5.36
C PHE A 157 -23.37 -20.14 6.40
N THR A 158 -22.79 -18.94 6.48
CA THR A 158 -21.71 -18.68 7.41
C THR A 158 -22.21 -17.96 8.66
N LYS A 159 -22.37 -18.68 9.76
CA LYS A 159 -22.72 -18.07 11.04
C LYS A 159 -21.54 -17.27 11.57
N ILE A 160 -21.78 -16.01 11.92
CA ILE A 160 -20.82 -15.13 12.58
C ILE A 160 -21.22 -14.95 14.05
N GLY A 161 -20.27 -15.20 14.96
CA GLY A 161 -20.41 -14.90 16.38
C GLY A 161 -20.04 -13.46 16.65
N ASN A 162 -20.84 -12.77 17.47
CA ASN A 162 -20.46 -11.50 18.08
C ASN A 162 -20.34 -11.70 19.60
N GLU A 163 -19.39 -11.03 20.21
CA GLU A 163 -19.23 -11.03 21.68
C GLU A 163 -20.57 -10.70 22.35
N GLY A 164 -21.08 -11.66 23.14
CA GLY A 164 -22.31 -11.50 23.92
C GLY A 164 -23.63 -11.68 23.15
N ARG A 165 -23.62 -12.05 21.86
CA ARG A 165 -24.85 -12.33 21.07
C ARG A 165 -24.83 -13.74 20.50
N LYS A 166 -26.03 -14.31 20.27
CA LYS A 166 -26.14 -15.61 19.58
C LYS A 166 -25.58 -15.52 18.16
N ASP A 167 -24.91 -16.59 17.73
CA ASP A 167 -24.45 -16.73 16.36
C ASP A 167 -25.58 -16.48 15.36
N ARG A 168 -25.34 -15.61 14.42
CA ARG A 168 -26.30 -15.26 13.37
C ARG A 168 -25.63 -15.25 11.99
N LEU A 169 -26.45 -15.33 10.94
CA LEU A 169 -25.99 -15.05 9.59
C LEU A 169 -25.72 -13.55 9.42
N PRO A 170 -24.73 -13.16 8.60
CA PRO A 170 -24.47 -11.76 8.26
C PRO A 170 -25.69 -11.11 7.59
N PHE A 171 -25.91 -9.83 7.84
CA PHE A 171 -26.79 -9.04 7.00
C PHE A 171 -26.09 -8.64 5.71
N PHE A 172 -26.88 -8.40 4.65
CA PHE A 172 -26.34 -7.79 3.45
C PHE A 172 -25.88 -6.37 3.74
N ARG A 173 -24.64 -6.06 3.34
CA ARG A 173 -24.11 -4.69 3.23
C ARG A 173 -23.43 -4.55 1.87
N ASP A 174 -23.69 -3.44 1.16
CA ASP A 174 -23.08 -3.21 -0.16
C ASP A 174 -21.54 -3.10 -0.09
N VAL A 175 -21.02 -2.57 1.02
CA VAL A 175 -19.56 -2.56 1.25
C VAL A 175 -18.97 -3.96 1.28
N ASP A 176 -19.62 -4.93 1.93
CA ASP A 176 -19.18 -6.33 1.94
C ASP A 176 -19.26 -6.94 0.54
N ARG A 177 -20.35 -6.67 -0.20
CA ARG A 177 -20.50 -7.10 -1.59
C ARG A 177 -19.31 -6.62 -2.45
N ARG A 178 -18.98 -5.34 -2.34
CA ARG A 178 -17.84 -4.76 -3.08
C ARG A 178 -16.51 -5.40 -2.66
N ILE A 179 -16.30 -5.69 -1.39
CA ILE A 179 -15.09 -6.39 -0.90
C ILE A 179 -14.99 -7.81 -1.50
N PHE A 180 -16.07 -8.59 -1.47
CA PHE A 180 -16.08 -9.93 -2.07
C PHE A 180 -15.86 -9.89 -3.58
N LEU A 181 -16.47 -8.96 -4.29
CA LEU A 181 -16.28 -8.77 -5.73
C LEU A 181 -14.84 -8.41 -6.07
N PHE A 182 -14.19 -7.59 -5.25
CA PHE A 182 -12.76 -7.29 -5.40
C PHE A 182 -11.88 -8.54 -5.18
N PHE A 183 -12.15 -9.31 -4.14
CA PHE A 183 -11.43 -10.57 -3.89
C PHE A 183 -11.63 -11.55 -5.05
N LYS A 184 -12.85 -11.66 -5.57
CA LYS A 184 -13.14 -12.52 -6.72
C LYS A 184 -12.42 -12.07 -7.98
N TRP A 185 -12.44 -10.77 -8.26
CA TRP A 185 -11.68 -10.18 -9.36
C TRP A 185 -10.18 -10.45 -9.21
N ALA A 186 -9.59 -10.18 -8.06
CA ALA A 186 -8.17 -10.40 -7.81
C ALA A 186 -7.78 -11.89 -7.96
N TYR A 187 -8.68 -12.80 -7.59
CA TYR A 187 -8.48 -14.24 -7.73
C TYR A 187 -8.60 -14.73 -9.18
N THR A 188 -9.49 -14.13 -9.99
CA THR A 188 -9.81 -14.63 -11.33
C THR A 188 -9.16 -13.83 -12.45
N THR A 189 -8.66 -12.62 -12.17
CA THR A 189 -8.16 -11.73 -13.22
C THR A 189 -6.87 -12.23 -13.83
N THR A 190 -6.83 -12.24 -15.16
CA THR A 190 -5.65 -12.48 -15.99
C THR A 190 -5.17 -11.19 -16.65
N GLU A 191 -5.88 -10.08 -16.45
CA GLU A 191 -5.58 -8.80 -17.05
C GLU A 191 -4.52 -8.02 -16.25
N SER A 192 -3.75 -7.21 -16.95
CA SER A 192 -2.77 -6.28 -16.36
C SER A 192 -2.86 -4.94 -17.07
N THR A 193 -2.66 -3.86 -16.32
CA THR A 193 -2.65 -2.49 -16.86
C THR A 193 -1.22 -2.06 -17.11
N PHE A 194 -0.96 -1.56 -18.34
CA PHE A 194 0.33 -1.02 -18.75
C PHE A 194 0.13 0.40 -19.30
N LYS A 195 1.17 1.22 -19.21
CA LYS A 195 1.12 2.60 -19.68
C LYS A 195 1.57 2.74 -21.15
N TYR A 196 2.49 1.88 -21.59
CA TYR A 196 3.14 1.99 -22.90
C TYR A 196 2.94 0.75 -23.75
N LYS A 197 2.58 0.97 -25.04
CA LYS A 197 2.52 -0.08 -26.05
C LYS A 197 3.65 0.12 -27.05
N LEU A 198 4.54 -0.86 -27.18
CA LEU A 198 5.56 -0.95 -28.21
C LEU A 198 5.02 -1.77 -29.37
N THR A 199 4.80 -1.14 -30.53
CA THR A 199 4.50 -1.82 -31.79
C THR A 199 5.76 -1.83 -32.65
N PHE A 200 6.14 -2.98 -33.19
CA PHE A 200 7.36 -3.11 -33.97
C PHE A 200 7.20 -4.03 -35.16
N ASN A 201 8.00 -3.78 -36.23
CA ASN A 201 8.11 -4.64 -37.41
C ASN A 201 9.53 -5.20 -37.48
N LYS A 202 9.67 -6.52 -37.24
CA LYS A 202 10.94 -7.22 -37.37
C LYS A 202 10.83 -8.24 -38.50
N ASN A 203 11.60 -8.04 -39.58
CA ASN A 203 11.62 -8.94 -40.74
C ASN A 203 10.22 -9.20 -41.36
N GLY A 204 9.40 -8.15 -41.45
CA GLY A 204 8.04 -8.24 -42.01
C GLY A 204 6.98 -8.78 -41.04
N ARG A 205 7.35 -9.11 -39.83
CA ARG A 205 6.41 -9.54 -38.76
C ARG A 205 6.14 -8.38 -37.82
N ILE A 206 4.85 -8.03 -37.69
CA ILE A 206 4.38 -7.03 -36.72
C ILE A 206 4.23 -7.72 -35.38
N GLY A 207 4.85 -7.14 -34.35
CA GLY A 207 4.74 -7.58 -32.97
C GLY A 207 4.30 -6.43 -32.06
N GLU A 208 3.71 -6.78 -30.94
CA GLU A 208 3.31 -5.83 -29.91
C GLU A 208 3.82 -6.31 -28.55
N ARG A 209 4.26 -5.35 -27.70
CA ARG A 209 4.59 -5.60 -26.30
C ARG A 209 4.20 -4.40 -25.46
N TYR A 210 3.96 -4.67 -24.16
CA TYR A 210 3.43 -3.69 -23.21
C TYR A 210 4.39 -3.49 -22.06
N PHE A 211 4.53 -2.24 -21.61
CA PHE A 211 5.48 -1.82 -20.60
C PHE A 211 4.88 -0.75 -19.69
N ASN A 212 5.29 -0.72 -18.42
CA ASN A 212 4.92 0.35 -17.51
C ASN A 212 5.84 1.56 -17.59
N ASN A 213 7.01 1.40 -18.21
CA ASN A 213 8.02 2.44 -18.32
C ASN A 213 8.45 2.58 -19.79
N LYS A 214 8.52 3.82 -20.29
CA LYS A 214 8.94 4.13 -21.66
C LYS A 214 10.36 3.67 -21.95
N ASN A 215 11.26 3.79 -20.95
CA ASN A 215 12.65 3.37 -21.08
C ASN A 215 12.77 1.85 -21.26
N SER A 216 11.95 1.07 -20.54
CA SER A 216 11.90 -0.39 -20.71
C SER A 216 11.47 -0.77 -22.13
N ALA A 217 10.50 -0.05 -22.71
CA ALA A 217 10.09 -0.26 -24.11
C ALA A 217 11.23 0.04 -25.09
N ILE A 218 11.95 1.16 -24.90
CA ILE A 218 13.11 1.52 -25.76
C ILE A 218 14.25 0.51 -25.58
N LEU A 219 14.56 0.09 -24.36
CA LEU A 219 15.59 -0.92 -24.10
C LEU A 219 15.26 -2.25 -24.76
N HIS A 220 13.99 -2.65 -24.71
CA HIS A 220 13.52 -3.84 -25.41
C HIS A 220 13.72 -3.71 -26.91
N ALA A 221 13.32 -2.58 -27.54
CA ALA A 221 13.52 -2.34 -28.95
C ALA A 221 15.02 -2.41 -29.34
N LYS A 222 15.91 -1.83 -28.53
CA LYS A 222 17.36 -1.91 -28.73
C LYS A 222 17.91 -3.33 -28.60
N ARG A 223 17.48 -4.10 -27.59
CA ARG A 223 17.89 -5.51 -27.42
C ARG A 223 17.46 -6.39 -28.60
N GLU A 224 16.29 -6.11 -29.18
CA GLU A 224 15.81 -6.77 -30.38
C GLU A 224 16.51 -6.30 -31.67
N GLY A 225 17.43 -5.33 -31.59
CA GLY A 225 18.17 -4.78 -32.72
C GLY A 225 17.30 -3.93 -33.68
N LEU A 226 16.18 -3.35 -33.15
CA LEU A 226 15.26 -2.54 -33.94
C LEU A 226 15.81 -1.12 -34.11
N THR A 227 15.71 -0.60 -35.33
CA THR A 227 15.99 0.81 -35.63
C THR A 227 14.77 1.68 -35.28
N THR A 228 14.96 2.97 -35.10
CA THR A 228 13.89 3.92 -34.75
C THR A 228 12.72 3.98 -35.69
N ILE A 229 12.92 3.57 -36.94
CA ILE A 229 11.85 3.47 -37.95
C ILE A 229 11.08 2.13 -37.92
N GLN A 230 11.61 1.14 -37.18
CA GLN A 230 11.01 -0.20 -37.08
C GLN A 230 10.07 -0.35 -35.87
N TYR A 231 10.01 0.63 -34.99
CA TYR A 231 9.11 0.59 -33.86
C TYR A 231 8.45 1.92 -33.54
N HIS A 232 7.29 1.83 -32.90
CA HIS A 232 6.55 2.97 -32.37
C HIS A 232 6.14 2.67 -30.92
N ILE A 233 6.23 3.68 -30.05
CA ILE A 233 5.79 3.58 -28.66
C ILE A 233 4.63 4.54 -28.45
N ALA A 234 3.44 4.00 -28.22
CA ALA A 234 2.24 4.75 -27.86
C ALA A 234 2.07 4.75 -26.34
N GLU A 235 1.58 5.87 -25.79
CA GLU A 235 1.29 6.05 -24.37
C GLU A 235 -0.20 6.35 -24.21
N ASP A 236 -0.99 5.41 -23.66
CA ASP A 236 -2.44 5.61 -23.46
C ASP A 236 -3.08 4.64 -22.45
N GLY A 237 -2.34 4.01 -21.58
CA GLY A 237 -2.89 3.06 -20.62
C GLY A 237 -3.59 1.86 -21.27
N TYR A 238 -2.91 0.73 -21.34
CA TYR A 238 -3.41 -0.48 -22.02
C TYR A 238 -3.80 -1.54 -21.01
N GLU A 239 -5.05 -2.04 -21.10
CA GLU A 239 -5.46 -3.27 -20.43
C GLU A 239 -5.12 -4.46 -21.34
N VAL A 240 -4.39 -5.42 -20.80
CA VAL A 240 -3.89 -6.59 -21.54
C VAL A 240 -4.24 -7.86 -20.80
N ASP A 241 -4.93 -8.78 -21.49
CA ASP A 241 -5.10 -10.15 -20.98
C ASP A 241 -3.79 -10.91 -21.13
N MET A 242 -3.18 -11.24 -19.98
CA MET A 242 -1.93 -11.99 -19.92
C MET A 242 -2.09 -13.50 -20.13
N GLY A 243 -3.33 -14.00 -20.23
CA GLY A 243 -3.63 -15.43 -20.30
C GLY A 243 -3.22 -16.23 -19.07
N ARG A 244 -2.81 -15.55 -17.98
CA ARG A 244 -2.40 -16.15 -16.71
C ARG A 244 -2.66 -15.15 -15.58
N ARG A 245 -2.83 -15.66 -14.36
CA ARG A 245 -2.97 -14.80 -13.20
C ARG A 245 -1.67 -14.04 -12.92
N THR A 246 -1.78 -12.74 -12.66
CA THR A 246 -0.68 -11.84 -12.26
C THR A 246 -0.84 -11.31 -10.84
N VAL A 247 -1.90 -11.68 -10.14
CA VAL A 247 -2.22 -11.25 -8.78
C VAL A 247 -2.16 -12.45 -7.84
N PHE A 248 -1.30 -12.39 -6.83
CA PHE A 248 -1.16 -13.42 -5.79
C PHE A 248 -2.19 -13.28 -4.67
N GLY A 249 -2.82 -12.13 -4.54
CA GLY A 249 -3.78 -11.87 -3.47
C GLY A 249 -4.00 -10.39 -3.23
N VAL A 250 -4.53 -10.08 -2.05
CA VAL A 250 -4.96 -8.73 -1.67
C VAL A 250 -4.29 -8.30 -0.37
N ALA A 251 -3.73 -7.09 -0.37
CA ALA A 251 -3.41 -6.35 0.83
C ALA A 251 -4.64 -5.49 1.20
N PHE A 252 -5.22 -5.73 2.36
CA PHE A 252 -6.45 -5.07 2.81
C PHE A 252 -6.21 -4.28 4.10
N PRO A 253 -5.70 -3.04 4.01
CA PRO A 253 -5.74 -2.11 5.12
C PRO A 253 -7.19 -1.78 5.47
N LYS A 254 -7.57 -2.13 6.68
CA LYS A 254 -8.96 -2.10 7.13
C LYS A 254 -9.17 -1.15 8.31
N ARG A 255 -10.34 -0.51 8.39
CA ARG A 255 -10.80 0.06 9.65
C ARG A 255 -11.16 -1.04 10.66
N ARG A 256 -11.21 -0.70 11.93
CA ARG A 256 -11.70 -1.63 12.96
C ARG A 256 -13.16 -2.03 12.70
N ARG A 257 -13.49 -3.31 12.98
CA ARG A 257 -14.85 -3.88 12.95
C ARG A 257 -15.54 -3.95 11.58
N ILE A 258 -14.85 -3.74 10.47
CA ILE A 258 -15.45 -3.93 9.13
C ILE A 258 -15.84 -5.40 8.82
N GLY A 259 -15.31 -6.38 9.58
CA GLY A 259 -15.56 -7.80 9.35
C GLY A 259 -14.56 -8.50 8.42
N ALA A 260 -13.47 -7.82 8.06
CA ALA A 260 -12.48 -8.32 7.08
C ALA A 260 -11.92 -9.71 7.40
N THR A 261 -11.69 -10.03 8.69
CA THR A 261 -11.19 -11.35 9.10
C THR A 261 -12.18 -12.46 8.79
N PHE A 262 -13.48 -12.24 9.01
CA PHE A 262 -14.53 -13.21 8.64
C PHE A 262 -14.62 -13.38 7.12
N MET A 263 -14.60 -12.29 6.36
CA MET A 263 -14.66 -12.32 4.89
C MET A 263 -13.42 -12.99 4.30
N GLY A 264 -12.23 -12.61 4.74
CA GLY A 264 -10.96 -13.22 4.30
C GLY A 264 -10.89 -14.71 4.65
N ALA A 265 -11.28 -15.09 5.87
CA ALA A 265 -11.34 -16.48 6.30
C ALA A 265 -12.33 -17.30 5.45
N HIS A 266 -13.51 -16.75 5.16
CA HIS A 266 -14.50 -17.41 4.30
C HIS A 266 -13.99 -17.61 2.88
N VAL A 267 -13.37 -16.60 2.26
CA VAL A 267 -12.80 -16.69 0.91
C VAL A 267 -11.67 -17.73 0.86
N CYS A 268 -10.71 -17.64 1.79
CA CYS A 268 -9.58 -18.58 1.84
C CYS A 268 -10.05 -20.02 2.10
N LYS A 269 -11.01 -20.20 3.00
CA LYS A 269 -11.66 -21.51 3.23
C LYS A 269 -12.32 -22.02 1.95
N SER A 270 -13.11 -21.19 1.26
CA SER A 270 -13.80 -21.59 0.03
C SER A 270 -12.84 -22.00 -1.07
N ILE A 271 -11.72 -21.28 -1.22
CA ILE A 271 -10.65 -21.66 -2.16
C ILE A 271 -10.07 -23.04 -1.80
N ALA A 272 -9.75 -23.27 -0.52
CA ALA A 272 -9.18 -24.55 -0.08
C ALA A 272 -10.16 -25.71 -0.27
N VAL A 273 -11.43 -25.50 0.02
CA VAL A 273 -12.49 -26.53 -0.07
C VAL A 273 -12.77 -26.92 -1.53
N ASN A 274 -12.75 -25.94 -2.45
CA ASN A 274 -13.14 -26.13 -3.85
C ASN A 274 -11.97 -26.55 -4.77
N ASN A 275 -10.77 -26.75 -4.21
CA ASN A 275 -9.61 -27.24 -4.96
C ASN A 275 -9.19 -28.63 -4.48
N SER A 276 -8.92 -29.53 -5.41
CA SER A 276 -8.33 -30.83 -5.09
C SER A 276 -6.99 -30.63 -4.37
N MET A 277 -6.76 -31.32 -3.25
CA MET A 277 -5.62 -31.08 -2.34
C MET A 277 -5.50 -29.63 -1.85
N GLY A 278 -6.62 -28.90 -1.77
CA GLY A 278 -6.65 -27.51 -1.39
C GLY A 278 -6.15 -27.27 0.04
N THR A 279 -5.21 -26.38 0.18
CA THR A 279 -4.57 -26.07 1.46
C THR A 279 -4.80 -24.63 1.83
N MET A 280 -5.10 -24.38 3.10
CA MET A 280 -5.21 -23.03 3.67
C MET A 280 -4.26 -22.89 4.85
N ALA A 281 -3.39 -21.91 4.78
CA ALA A 281 -2.53 -21.51 5.87
C ALA A 281 -3.08 -20.25 6.56
N ILE A 282 -2.97 -20.21 7.89
CA ILE A 282 -3.44 -19.08 8.71
C ILE A 282 -2.28 -18.61 9.57
N GLN A 283 -2.02 -17.31 9.56
CA GLN A 283 -1.17 -16.62 10.52
C GLN A 283 -1.89 -15.41 11.11
N ALA A 284 -1.56 -15.07 12.34
CA ALA A 284 -2.02 -13.89 13.05
C ALA A 284 -0.88 -13.34 13.91
N LEU A 285 -1.18 -12.40 14.80
CA LEU A 285 -0.18 -11.77 15.68
C LEU A 285 0.65 -12.81 16.47
N THR A 286 -0.02 -13.83 17.01
CA THR A 286 0.61 -14.98 17.68
C THR A 286 -0.01 -16.29 17.18
N GLU A 287 0.65 -17.43 17.45
CA GLU A 287 0.08 -18.74 17.13
C GLU A 287 -1.24 -18.99 17.87
N GLN A 288 -1.31 -18.59 19.13
CA GLN A 288 -2.52 -18.74 19.94
C GLN A 288 -3.68 -17.91 19.35
N THR A 289 -3.42 -16.67 18.91
CA THR A 289 -4.42 -15.82 18.21
C THR A 289 -4.84 -16.47 16.88
N ALA A 290 -3.90 -17.03 16.13
CA ALA A 290 -4.23 -17.74 14.88
C ALA A 290 -5.12 -18.96 15.12
N ILE A 291 -4.92 -19.69 16.23
CA ILE A 291 -5.73 -20.86 16.63
C ILE A 291 -7.09 -20.42 17.17
N ASP A 292 -7.12 -19.58 18.18
CA ASP A 292 -8.35 -19.30 18.94
C ASP A 292 -9.25 -18.30 18.21
N ASP A 293 -8.70 -17.17 17.77
CA ASP A 293 -9.51 -16.09 17.20
C ASP A 293 -9.84 -16.34 15.72
N VAL A 294 -8.87 -16.85 14.93
CA VAL A 294 -9.08 -17.03 13.50
C VAL A 294 -9.57 -18.43 13.19
N TYR A 295 -8.80 -19.47 13.53
CA TYR A 295 -9.18 -20.83 13.16
C TYR A 295 -10.45 -21.29 13.88
N LYS A 296 -10.49 -21.28 15.22
CA LYS A 296 -11.67 -21.71 15.99
C LYS A 296 -12.85 -20.77 15.81
N GLY A 297 -12.60 -19.44 15.92
CA GLY A 297 -13.65 -18.43 15.88
C GLY A 297 -14.23 -18.15 14.50
N LYS A 298 -13.42 -18.16 13.43
CA LYS A 298 -13.84 -17.71 12.09
C LYS A 298 -13.93 -18.85 11.05
N ILE A 299 -13.29 -20.01 11.32
CA ILE A 299 -13.35 -21.17 10.44
C ILE A 299 -14.18 -22.29 11.06
N LEU A 300 -13.76 -22.80 12.24
CA LEU A 300 -14.34 -23.99 12.84
C LEU A 300 -15.78 -23.76 13.36
N ALA A 301 -16.02 -22.64 14.04
CA ALA A 301 -17.37 -22.33 14.53
C ALA A 301 -18.42 -22.23 13.40
N PRO A 302 -18.17 -21.48 12.31
CA PRO A 302 -19.07 -21.52 11.14
C PRO A 302 -19.10 -22.89 10.45
N TRP A 303 -17.99 -23.64 10.43
CA TRP A 303 -17.90 -24.94 9.78
C TRP A 303 -18.88 -25.96 10.32
N VAL A 304 -19.13 -25.96 11.63
CA VAL A 304 -20.06 -26.90 12.26
C VAL A 304 -21.45 -26.83 11.63
N SER A 305 -21.96 -25.63 11.38
CA SER A 305 -23.28 -25.40 10.79
C SER A 305 -23.29 -25.30 9.26
N TYR A 306 -22.13 -25.32 8.62
CA TYR A 306 -22.02 -25.24 7.15
C TYR A 306 -22.60 -26.49 6.51
N PRO A 307 -23.38 -26.38 5.42
CA PRO A 307 -24.02 -27.53 4.79
C PRO A 307 -23.04 -28.61 4.33
N PHE A 308 -23.43 -29.87 4.42
CA PHE A 308 -22.62 -31.00 4.00
C PHE A 308 -22.22 -30.94 2.52
N PHE A 309 -23.10 -30.45 1.65
CA PHE A 309 -22.85 -30.37 0.21
C PHE A 309 -21.84 -29.32 -0.22
N PHE A 310 -21.36 -28.48 0.71
CA PHE A 310 -20.23 -27.58 0.53
C PHE A 310 -18.95 -28.05 1.26
N LYS A 311 -18.96 -29.25 1.84
CA LYS A 311 -17.82 -29.76 2.61
C LYS A 311 -17.17 -30.94 1.91
N PRO A 312 -15.82 -30.99 1.81
CA PRO A 312 -15.11 -32.21 1.51
C PRO A 312 -15.18 -33.18 2.69
N ALA A 313 -14.87 -34.45 2.45
CA ALA A 313 -14.66 -35.42 3.51
C ALA A 313 -13.59 -34.92 4.50
N HIS A 314 -13.83 -35.04 5.79
CA HIS A 314 -12.93 -34.55 6.81
C HIS A 314 -13.02 -35.39 8.08
N ASN A 315 -11.91 -35.41 8.84
CA ASN A 315 -11.84 -36.09 10.12
C ASN A 315 -12.41 -35.22 11.22
N GLN A 316 -13.54 -35.61 11.79
CA GLN A 316 -14.19 -34.87 12.89
C GLN A 316 -13.32 -34.72 14.14
N MET A 317 -12.48 -35.70 14.47
CA MET A 317 -11.65 -35.63 15.66
C MET A 317 -10.50 -34.63 15.52
N ASN A 318 -10.00 -34.42 14.32
CA ASN A 318 -8.97 -33.41 14.05
C ASN A 318 -9.58 -32.00 13.89
N SER A 319 -10.87 -31.90 13.61
CA SER A 319 -11.56 -30.61 13.48
C SER A 319 -11.76 -29.88 14.81
N THR A 320 -11.69 -30.58 15.95
CA THR A 320 -11.78 -29.97 17.28
C THR A 320 -10.43 -29.55 17.86
N GLY A 321 -9.35 -29.91 17.19
CA GLY A 321 -7.98 -29.60 17.61
C GLY A 321 -7.46 -28.29 17.05
N SER A 322 -6.24 -28.32 16.58
CA SER A 322 -5.51 -27.16 16.04
C SER A 322 -5.61 -27.01 14.50
N HIS A 323 -6.23 -27.92 13.79
CA HIS A 323 -6.31 -27.93 12.33
C HIS A 323 -7.46 -28.81 11.80
N LEU A 324 -7.88 -28.55 10.57
CA LEU A 324 -8.84 -29.33 9.82
C LEU A 324 -8.13 -30.07 8.69
N GLU A 325 -8.33 -31.37 8.59
CA GLU A 325 -7.77 -32.19 7.52
C GLU A 325 -8.90 -32.75 6.63
N PHE A 326 -8.69 -32.66 5.32
CA PHE A 326 -9.55 -33.26 4.31
C PHE A 326 -9.01 -34.64 3.99
N ILE A 327 -9.87 -35.65 4.04
CA ILE A 327 -9.47 -37.06 3.96
C ILE A 327 -10.00 -37.66 2.68
N PRO A 328 -9.13 -38.28 1.85
CA PRO A 328 -9.58 -39.00 0.67
C PRO A 328 -10.40 -40.24 1.06
N ARG A 329 -11.48 -40.49 0.35
CA ARG A 329 -12.23 -41.75 0.47
C ARG A 329 -11.39 -42.87 -0.15
N LYS A 330 -11.14 -43.95 0.62
CA LYS A 330 -10.52 -45.16 0.07
C LYS A 330 -11.56 -45.96 -0.67
N ASN A 331 -11.28 -46.32 -1.90
CA ASN A 331 -12.10 -47.28 -2.63
C ASN A 331 -11.80 -48.68 -2.06
N VAL A 332 -12.70 -49.18 -1.22
CA VAL A 332 -12.58 -50.48 -0.54
C VAL A 332 -12.49 -51.64 -1.52
N THR A 333 -13.04 -51.49 -2.71
CA THR A 333 -13.11 -52.57 -3.72
C THR A 333 -11.80 -52.72 -4.52
N LEU A 334 -11.06 -51.62 -4.75
CA LEU A 334 -9.85 -51.60 -5.56
C LEU A 334 -8.56 -51.43 -4.73
N GLY A 335 -8.67 -51.17 -3.42
CA GLY A 335 -7.55 -50.88 -2.56
C GLY A 335 -6.77 -49.61 -2.95
N ALA A 336 -7.27 -48.85 -3.93
CA ALA A 336 -6.67 -47.64 -4.42
C ALA A 336 -7.38 -46.41 -3.80
N GLU A 337 -6.65 -45.36 -3.50
CA GLU A 337 -7.22 -44.07 -3.15
C GLU A 337 -7.87 -43.49 -4.42
N VAL A 338 -9.17 -43.24 -4.38
CA VAL A 338 -9.88 -42.49 -5.42
C VAL A 338 -9.57 -41.03 -5.18
N GLU A 339 -8.97 -40.38 -6.14
CA GLU A 339 -8.41 -39.01 -6.13
C GLU A 339 -8.57 -38.23 -4.83
N PRO A 340 -7.51 -38.05 -4.09
CA PRO A 340 -7.60 -37.54 -2.72
C PRO A 340 -7.88 -36.04 -2.69
N HIS A 341 -8.86 -35.61 -1.93
CA HIS A 341 -8.89 -34.28 -1.37
C HIS A 341 -7.96 -34.26 -0.14
N GLY A 342 -6.66 -34.44 -0.32
CA GLY A 342 -5.66 -34.49 0.75
C GLY A 342 -5.27 -33.11 1.27
N GLY A 343 -6.20 -32.13 1.27
CA GLY A 343 -5.96 -30.76 1.71
C GLY A 343 -6.11 -30.56 3.22
N TRP A 344 -5.85 -29.35 3.67
CA TRP A 344 -5.95 -28.99 5.09
C TRP A 344 -6.15 -27.49 5.28
N ILE A 345 -6.64 -27.12 6.48
CA ILE A 345 -6.65 -25.75 7.01
C ILE A 345 -5.86 -25.75 8.30
N ARG A 346 -4.73 -25.03 8.35
CA ARG A 346 -3.80 -25.05 9.50
C ARG A 346 -3.37 -23.65 9.91
N PRO A 347 -3.55 -23.29 11.20
CA PRO A 347 -2.87 -22.16 11.81
C PRO A 347 -1.42 -22.52 12.16
N ARG A 348 -0.54 -21.53 12.08
CA ARG A 348 0.86 -21.62 12.47
C ARG A 348 1.31 -20.36 13.18
N SER A 349 2.43 -20.46 13.85
CA SER A 349 3.15 -19.33 14.42
C SER A 349 3.43 -18.25 13.38
N SER A 350 3.48 -17.00 13.81
CA SER A 350 3.87 -15.84 12.98
C SER A 350 5.39 -15.77 12.72
N VAL A 351 6.13 -16.85 12.94
CA VAL A 351 7.56 -16.93 12.63
C VAL A 351 7.75 -17.02 11.12
N ASN A 352 8.71 -16.25 10.59
CA ASN A 352 9.13 -16.34 9.20
C ASN A 352 9.46 -17.80 8.83
N LYS A 353 9.05 -18.22 7.62
CA LYS A 353 9.25 -19.60 7.08
C LYS A 353 8.37 -20.69 7.69
N ALA A 354 7.33 -20.35 8.46
CA ALA A 354 6.42 -21.36 9.04
C ALA A 354 5.76 -22.28 7.98
N PHE A 355 5.63 -21.83 6.74
CA PHE A 355 5.05 -22.55 5.60
C PHE A 355 6.04 -22.80 4.46
N ASP A 356 7.34 -22.72 4.74
CA ASP A 356 8.36 -23.05 3.75
C ASP A 356 8.22 -24.51 3.28
N GLY A 357 8.36 -24.73 1.96
CA GLY A 357 8.16 -26.05 1.33
C GLY A 357 6.71 -26.52 1.21
N ASN A 358 5.71 -25.78 1.66
CA ASN A 358 4.30 -26.11 1.46
C ASN A 358 3.77 -25.54 0.13
N LYS A 359 2.88 -26.28 -0.54
CA LYS A 359 2.05 -25.74 -1.61
C LYS A 359 0.77 -25.21 -1.01
N LEU A 360 0.49 -23.92 -1.18
CA LEU A 360 -0.68 -23.26 -0.62
C LEU A 360 -1.66 -22.85 -1.72
N PHE A 361 -2.93 -23.21 -1.55
CA PHE A 361 -4.02 -22.69 -2.37
C PHE A 361 -4.62 -21.42 -1.80
N SER A 362 -4.55 -21.23 -0.48
CA SER A 362 -4.94 -19.98 0.14
C SER A 362 -4.10 -19.68 1.39
N TYR A 363 -3.93 -18.40 1.67
CA TYR A 363 -3.20 -17.91 2.82
C TYR A 363 -3.92 -16.70 3.43
N LEU A 364 -4.16 -16.75 4.73
CA LEU A 364 -4.72 -15.64 5.50
C LEU A 364 -3.74 -15.16 6.54
N ASN A 365 -3.37 -13.88 6.46
CA ASN A 365 -2.59 -13.20 7.48
C ASN A 365 -3.44 -12.10 8.10
N ASP A 366 -3.87 -12.32 9.35
CA ASP A 366 -4.68 -11.36 10.10
C ASP A 366 -3.80 -10.56 11.06
N GLU A 367 -4.07 -9.26 11.15
CA GLU A 367 -3.39 -8.31 12.03
C GLU A 367 -1.86 -8.22 11.81
N SER A 368 -1.40 -8.41 10.56
CA SER A 368 0.02 -8.33 10.19
C SER A 368 0.66 -6.98 10.53
N GLY A 369 -0.07 -5.87 10.38
CA GLY A 369 0.41 -4.53 10.72
C GLY A 369 0.61 -4.27 12.23
N LYS A 370 0.26 -5.22 13.09
CA LYS A 370 0.50 -5.14 14.54
C LYS A 370 1.69 -5.99 15.00
N LYS A 371 2.31 -6.77 14.12
CA LYS A 371 3.48 -7.57 14.45
C LYS A 371 4.69 -6.67 14.73
N GLN A 372 5.32 -6.84 15.88
CA GLN A 372 6.57 -6.14 16.18
C GLN A 372 7.74 -6.78 15.42
N HIS A 373 8.61 -5.97 14.85
CA HIS A 373 9.86 -6.40 14.19
C HIS A 373 9.70 -7.43 13.05
N ALA A 374 8.53 -7.51 12.41
CA ALA A 374 8.30 -8.41 11.29
C ALA A 374 8.47 -7.67 9.96
N ASP A 375 9.37 -8.15 9.09
CA ASP A 375 9.42 -7.73 7.68
C ASP A 375 8.35 -8.53 6.90
N ILE A 376 7.15 -7.96 6.79
CA ILE A 376 6.00 -8.57 6.11
C ILE A 376 6.30 -8.77 4.63
N GLY A 377 6.96 -7.80 4.01
CA GLY A 377 7.33 -7.85 2.60
C GLY A 377 8.35 -8.98 2.32
N ALA A 378 9.38 -9.13 3.16
CA ALA A 378 10.34 -10.22 3.02
C ALA A 378 9.71 -11.59 3.28
N GLU A 379 8.89 -11.74 4.33
CA GLU A 379 8.17 -12.99 4.60
C GLU A 379 7.33 -13.41 3.38
N PHE A 380 6.63 -12.46 2.78
CA PHE A 380 5.85 -12.74 1.58
C PHE A 380 6.74 -13.12 0.39
N ARG A 381 7.77 -12.34 0.07
CA ARG A 381 8.66 -12.59 -1.08
C ARG A 381 9.40 -13.91 -0.96
N ASP A 382 9.94 -14.21 0.23
CA ASP A 382 10.84 -15.33 0.43
C ASP A 382 10.11 -16.67 0.61
N THR A 383 8.93 -16.65 1.21
CA THR A 383 8.22 -17.87 1.61
C THR A 383 6.85 -18.00 0.94
N ILE A 384 5.93 -17.05 1.21
CA ILE A 384 4.52 -17.23 0.86
C ILE A 384 4.30 -17.17 -0.64
N LYS A 385 4.94 -16.24 -1.35
CA LYS A 385 4.83 -16.11 -2.80
C LYS A 385 5.24 -17.40 -3.53
N ASN A 386 6.31 -18.05 -3.06
CA ASN A 386 6.78 -19.30 -3.61
C ASN A 386 5.82 -20.47 -3.32
N ALA A 387 5.16 -20.46 -2.16
CA ALA A 387 4.15 -21.45 -1.81
C ALA A 387 2.84 -21.30 -2.62
N LEU A 388 2.52 -20.08 -3.11
CA LEU A 388 1.32 -19.76 -3.89
C LEU A 388 1.50 -19.93 -5.41
N ALA A 389 2.71 -20.19 -5.90
CA ALA A 389 2.98 -20.32 -7.31
C ALA A 389 3.89 -21.51 -7.62
N GLN A 390 3.82 -21.97 -8.86
CA GLN A 390 4.76 -22.93 -9.42
C GLN A 390 5.40 -22.34 -10.68
N GLY A 391 6.63 -21.88 -10.56
CA GLY A 391 7.27 -21.07 -11.58
C GLY A 391 6.52 -19.75 -11.79
N GLN A 392 6.02 -19.51 -13.00
CA GLN A 392 5.24 -18.31 -13.32
C GLN A 392 3.72 -18.49 -13.16
N VAL A 393 3.26 -19.70 -12.80
CA VAL A 393 1.82 -19.99 -12.66
C VAL A 393 1.39 -19.76 -11.21
N VAL A 394 0.59 -18.71 -11.01
CA VAL A 394 -0.02 -18.42 -9.71
C VAL A 394 -1.24 -19.34 -9.54
N HIS A 395 -1.20 -20.25 -8.58
CA HIS A 395 -2.31 -21.15 -8.25
C HIS A 395 -3.01 -20.79 -6.94
N GLY A 396 -2.32 -20.15 -6.02
CA GLY A 396 -2.83 -19.79 -4.70
C GLY A 396 -3.31 -18.34 -4.61
N PHE A 397 -3.83 -17.96 -3.43
CA PHE A 397 -4.37 -16.62 -3.16
C PHE A 397 -4.13 -16.24 -1.70
N ALA A 398 -3.53 -15.06 -1.48
CA ALA A 398 -3.26 -14.51 -0.17
C ALA A 398 -4.20 -13.38 0.19
N VAL A 399 -4.62 -13.31 1.45
CA VAL A 399 -5.34 -12.17 2.04
C VAL A 399 -4.54 -11.68 3.24
N TYR A 400 -4.04 -10.46 3.16
CA TYR A 400 -3.41 -9.73 4.25
C TYR A 400 -4.38 -8.67 4.75
N ALA A 401 -5.03 -8.91 5.88
CA ALA A 401 -6.05 -8.01 6.41
C ALA A 401 -5.61 -7.47 7.77
N SER A 402 -5.31 -6.18 7.87
CA SER A 402 -4.89 -5.56 9.13
C SER A 402 -5.35 -4.12 9.27
N THR A 403 -5.53 -3.69 10.52
CA THR A 403 -5.44 -2.29 10.88
C THR A 403 -3.96 -1.91 10.98
N PHE A 404 -3.64 -0.64 10.83
CA PHE A 404 -2.28 -0.18 11.10
C PHE A 404 -2.04 -0.17 12.62
N GLY A 405 -0.97 -0.84 13.05
CA GLY A 405 -0.44 -0.72 14.40
C GLY A 405 0.29 0.60 14.61
N GLU A 406 0.97 0.73 15.73
CA GLU A 406 1.88 1.86 15.94
C GLU A 406 3.03 1.78 14.96
N PHE A 407 3.35 2.91 14.33
CA PHE A 407 4.45 3.00 13.36
C PHE A 407 5.81 2.87 14.03
N GLU A 408 5.90 3.24 15.29
CA GLU A 408 7.12 3.19 16.10
C GLU A 408 7.53 1.75 16.47
N SER A 409 6.57 0.83 16.54
CA SER A 409 6.84 -0.59 16.85
C SER A 409 7.22 -1.42 15.63
N GLY A 410 7.31 -0.83 14.44
CA GLY A 410 7.74 -1.47 13.19
C GLY A 410 6.63 -2.08 12.34
N GLY A 411 5.68 -2.79 12.92
CA GLY A 411 4.67 -3.54 12.15
C GLY A 411 3.71 -2.67 11.35
N GLY A 412 3.31 -1.52 11.86
CA GLY A 412 2.41 -0.58 11.17
C GLY A 412 3.08 0.00 9.93
N ARG A 413 4.34 0.41 10.04
CA ARG A 413 5.14 0.95 8.92
C ARG A 413 5.35 -0.10 7.83
N GLU A 414 5.80 -1.29 8.21
CA GLU A 414 6.05 -2.38 7.27
C GLU A 414 4.78 -2.76 6.49
N PHE A 415 3.63 -2.81 7.16
CA PHE A 415 2.36 -3.09 6.48
C PHE A 415 1.92 -1.95 5.56
N PHE A 416 2.17 -0.71 5.93
CA PHE A 416 1.89 0.45 5.08
C PHE A 416 2.73 0.42 3.79
N GLU A 417 4.05 0.19 3.90
CA GLU A 417 4.92 0.05 2.73
C GLU A 417 4.49 -1.15 1.87
N PHE A 418 4.14 -2.26 2.49
CA PHE A 418 3.64 -3.43 1.78
C PHE A 418 2.34 -3.13 0.98
N CYS A 419 1.45 -2.30 1.54
CA CYS A 419 0.28 -1.81 0.79
C CYS A 419 0.67 -0.90 -0.37
N ARG A 420 1.70 -0.05 -0.23
CA ARG A 420 2.23 0.79 -1.32
C ARG A 420 2.87 -0.03 -2.44
N GLU A 421 3.66 -1.06 -2.10
CA GLU A 421 4.24 -2.03 -3.05
C GLU A 421 3.15 -2.82 -3.79
N SER A 422 1.97 -2.93 -3.21
CA SER A 422 0.78 -3.61 -3.78
C SER A 422 -0.08 -2.68 -4.64
N TYR A 423 0.41 -1.50 -4.99
CA TYR A 423 -0.31 -0.54 -5.81
C TYR A 423 -0.48 -1.04 -7.26
N SER A 424 -1.72 -1.12 -7.72
CA SER A 424 -2.07 -1.82 -8.97
C SER A 424 -1.47 -1.24 -10.25
N HIS A 425 -1.08 0.06 -10.25
CA HIS A 425 -0.47 0.73 -11.41
C HIS A 425 1.05 0.59 -11.47
N LYS A 426 1.71 0.22 -10.38
CA LYS A 426 3.13 -0.08 -10.36
C LYS A 426 3.36 -1.55 -10.70
N ARG A 427 3.20 -1.92 -11.97
CA ARG A 427 3.42 -3.27 -12.46
C ARG A 427 4.70 -3.34 -13.29
N ASN A 428 5.42 -4.44 -13.19
CA ASN A 428 6.55 -4.72 -14.07
C ASN A 428 6.08 -5.21 -15.45
N ASP A 429 7.02 -5.43 -16.39
CA ASP A 429 6.73 -5.87 -17.76
C ASP A 429 6.09 -7.28 -17.84
N ASN A 430 6.00 -8.01 -16.72
CA ASN A 430 5.29 -9.28 -16.61
C ASN A 430 3.90 -9.13 -15.96
N GLY A 431 3.46 -7.91 -15.69
CA GLY A 431 2.15 -7.61 -15.14
C GLY A 431 2.03 -7.76 -13.62
N PHE A 432 3.12 -8.03 -12.89
CA PHE A 432 3.10 -8.11 -11.43
C PHE A 432 3.34 -6.75 -10.79
N THR A 433 2.61 -6.44 -9.73
CA THR A 433 2.96 -5.36 -8.81
C THR A 433 4.28 -5.68 -8.11
N GLU A 434 4.88 -4.75 -7.43
CA GLU A 434 6.15 -4.94 -6.73
C GLU A 434 6.06 -6.07 -5.70
N SER A 435 5.04 -6.09 -4.88
CA SER A 435 4.75 -7.19 -3.95
C SER A 435 4.20 -8.44 -4.65
N GLY A 436 3.46 -8.30 -5.74
CA GLY A 436 2.64 -9.32 -6.39
C GLY A 436 1.18 -9.33 -5.91
N LEU A 437 0.81 -8.53 -4.91
CA LEU A 437 -0.56 -8.34 -4.43
C LEU A 437 -1.19 -7.09 -5.06
N VAL A 438 -2.48 -6.90 -4.82
CA VAL A 438 -3.18 -5.63 -5.09
C VAL A 438 -3.78 -5.10 -3.80
N THR A 439 -3.77 -3.77 -3.63
CA THR A 439 -4.35 -3.15 -2.43
C THR A 439 -5.81 -2.84 -2.65
N LEU A 440 -6.64 -3.25 -1.69
CA LEU A 440 -8.01 -2.80 -1.53
C LEU A 440 -8.09 -1.87 -0.32
N PHE A 441 -8.46 -0.63 -0.53
CA PHE A 441 -8.74 0.30 0.56
C PHE A 441 -10.23 0.64 0.61
N VAL A 442 -10.80 0.61 1.81
CA VAL A 442 -12.19 1.01 2.07
C VAL A 442 -12.15 2.12 3.11
N PRO A 443 -12.56 3.36 2.75
CA PRO A 443 -12.60 4.47 3.69
C PRO A 443 -13.46 4.16 4.91
N ALA A 444 -13.12 4.73 6.06
CA ALA A 444 -13.81 4.40 7.32
C ALA A 444 -15.29 4.76 7.34
N TYR A 445 -15.68 5.80 6.63
CA TYR A 445 -17.08 6.22 6.52
C TYR A 445 -17.93 5.25 5.68
N ASP A 446 -17.31 4.36 4.89
CA ASP A 446 -18.02 3.40 4.06
C ASP A 446 -18.33 2.12 4.86
N GLY A 447 -19.59 1.83 5.03
CA GLY A 447 -20.09 0.73 5.88
C GLY A 447 -19.88 0.97 7.39
N TYR A 448 -19.79 2.22 7.83
CA TYR A 448 -19.63 2.55 9.24
C TYR A 448 -20.84 2.09 10.05
N ASP A 449 -20.57 1.42 11.19
CA ASP A 449 -21.60 0.80 12.01
C ASP A 449 -22.62 1.86 12.49
N GLY A 450 -23.91 1.57 12.34
CA GLY A 450 -25.01 2.49 12.65
C GLY A 450 -25.35 3.49 11.56
N TYR A 451 -24.57 3.54 10.46
CA TYR A 451 -24.74 4.47 9.33
C TYR A 451 -24.90 3.74 7.99
N VAL A 452 -25.45 2.54 8.05
CA VAL A 452 -25.88 1.76 6.90
C VAL A 452 -27.41 1.71 6.92
N ASP A 453 -28.07 1.98 5.80
CA ASP A 453 -29.53 1.99 5.72
C ASP A 453 -30.15 0.60 5.84
N GLU A 454 -31.47 0.52 5.95
CA GLU A 454 -32.20 -0.73 6.08
C GLU A 454 -32.04 -1.68 4.86
N PHE A 455 -31.53 -1.18 3.73
CA PHE A 455 -31.23 -1.98 2.52
C PHE A 455 -29.77 -2.42 2.43
N GLY A 456 -28.90 -1.98 3.34
CA GLY A 456 -27.49 -2.32 3.38
C GLY A 456 -26.58 -1.36 2.63
N TYR A 457 -27.04 -0.19 2.22
CA TYR A 457 -26.21 0.84 1.59
C TYR A 457 -25.63 1.80 2.63
N SER A 458 -24.37 2.19 2.43
CA SER A 458 -23.69 3.17 3.28
C SER A 458 -24.28 4.56 3.09
N VAL A 459 -24.62 5.23 4.18
CA VAL A 459 -25.00 6.66 4.17
C VAL A 459 -23.76 7.46 4.56
N ILE A 460 -23.04 7.95 3.54
CA ILE A 460 -21.73 8.60 3.71
C ILE A 460 -21.89 10.08 4.05
N GLU A 461 -22.52 10.84 3.16
CA GLU A 461 -22.83 12.27 3.35
C GLU A 461 -24.17 12.44 4.05
N ASP A 462 -24.43 13.63 4.57
CA ASP A 462 -25.70 13.91 5.24
C ASP A 462 -26.87 13.84 4.26
N PRO A 463 -27.89 13.02 4.53
CA PRO A 463 -29.02 12.85 3.63
C PRO A 463 -29.98 14.07 3.67
N GLU A 464 -30.67 14.34 2.57
CA GLU A 464 -31.69 15.37 2.50
C GLU A 464 -32.93 15.06 3.37
N GLU A 465 -33.25 13.77 3.52
CA GLU A 465 -34.35 13.26 4.33
C GLU A 465 -33.84 12.22 5.34
N PRO A 466 -34.48 12.09 6.53
CA PRO A 466 -34.14 11.06 7.50
C PRO A 466 -34.24 9.66 6.89
N TYR A 467 -33.37 8.76 7.32
CA TYR A 467 -33.40 7.36 6.92
C TYR A 467 -33.45 6.42 8.13
N ILE A 468 -33.88 5.20 7.91
CA ILE A 468 -33.84 4.14 8.91
C ILE A 468 -32.57 3.31 8.69
N ASN A 469 -31.77 3.17 9.73
CA ASN A 469 -30.57 2.33 9.68
C ASN A 469 -30.89 0.84 9.84
N MET A 470 -29.89 -0.03 9.72
CA MET A 470 -30.03 -1.49 9.84
C MET A 470 -30.53 -1.93 11.22
N GLU A 471 -30.28 -1.15 12.25
CA GLU A 471 -30.73 -1.37 13.63
C GLU A 471 -32.19 -0.91 13.85
N GLY A 472 -32.78 -0.26 12.87
CA GLY A 472 -34.16 0.25 12.95
C GLY A 472 -34.25 1.65 13.58
N GLU A 473 -33.17 2.37 13.71
CA GLU A 473 -33.11 3.74 14.26
C GLU A 473 -33.22 4.79 13.14
N GLU A 474 -33.92 5.87 13.38
CA GLU A 474 -33.98 7.02 12.48
C GLU A 474 -32.72 7.87 12.63
N LYS A 475 -32.07 8.19 11.50
CA LYS A 475 -30.84 8.97 11.42
C LYS A 475 -30.98 10.17 10.49
N TYR A 476 -30.25 11.24 10.80
CA TYR A 476 -30.30 12.54 10.10
C TYR A 476 -28.95 12.95 9.53
N VAL A 477 -27.88 12.22 9.84
CA VAL A 477 -26.50 12.54 9.47
C VAL A 477 -25.82 11.33 8.85
N GLY A 478 -24.83 11.58 7.99
CA GLY A 478 -24.01 10.56 7.39
C GLY A 478 -22.80 10.19 8.25
N ALA A 479 -22.14 9.07 7.92
CA ALA A 479 -21.00 8.55 8.64
C ALA A 479 -19.80 9.52 8.64
N LYS A 480 -19.59 10.23 7.53
CA LYS A 480 -18.46 11.15 7.37
C LYS A 480 -18.56 12.35 8.28
N SER A 481 -19.75 12.95 8.38
CA SER A 481 -20.01 14.09 9.28
C SER A 481 -19.75 13.73 10.74
N VAL A 482 -20.16 12.53 11.17
CA VAL A 482 -19.92 12.05 12.55
C VAL A 482 -18.43 11.86 12.83
N LEU A 483 -17.72 11.19 11.93
CA LEU A 483 -16.28 10.98 12.08
C LEU A 483 -15.51 12.32 12.03
N GLN A 484 -15.92 13.27 11.19
CA GLN A 484 -15.34 14.61 11.16
C GLN A 484 -15.60 15.38 12.45
N ALA A 485 -16.81 15.31 13.01
CA ALA A 485 -17.14 15.95 14.27
C ALA A 485 -16.29 15.42 15.44
N GLU A 486 -16.05 14.09 15.49
CA GLU A 486 -15.15 13.49 16.49
C GLU A 486 -13.72 14.00 16.35
N ARG A 487 -13.22 14.11 15.12
CA ARG A 487 -11.88 14.63 14.84
C ARG A 487 -11.76 16.10 15.22
N SER A 488 -12.76 16.94 14.84
CA SER A 488 -12.78 18.35 15.20
C SER A 488 -12.80 18.57 16.72
N PHE A 489 -13.56 17.75 17.44
CA PHE A 489 -13.56 17.77 18.90
C PHE A 489 -12.18 17.43 19.49
N LEU A 490 -11.49 16.40 18.97
CA LEU A 490 -10.14 16.04 19.42
C LEU A 490 -9.11 17.15 19.10
N GLU A 491 -9.27 17.86 17.98
CA GLU A 491 -8.45 19.01 17.58
C GLU A 491 -8.68 20.21 18.53
N GLU A 492 -9.92 20.55 18.81
CA GLU A 492 -10.29 21.62 19.76
C GLU A 492 -9.74 21.37 21.17
N MET A 493 -9.78 20.10 21.61
CA MET A 493 -9.20 19.69 22.87
C MET A 493 -7.66 19.56 22.85
N GLN A 494 -7.03 19.82 21.71
CA GLN A 494 -5.58 19.63 21.46
C GLN A 494 -5.10 18.22 21.82
N ASN A 495 -5.98 17.22 21.72
CA ASN A 495 -5.66 15.82 21.97
C ASN A 495 -5.11 15.14 20.70
N TRP A 496 -3.88 15.49 20.34
CA TRP A 496 -3.23 14.99 19.12
C TRP A 496 -3.01 13.48 19.12
N VAL A 497 -2.78 12.89 20.30
CA VAL A 497 -2.65 11.41 20.46
C VAL A 497 -3.96 10.74 20.09
N GLY A 498 -5.06 11.23 20.64
CA GLY A 498 -6.39 10.73 20.35
C GLY A 498 -6.75 10.90 18.87
N LEU A 499 -6.46 12.09 18.30
CA LEU A 499 -6.72 12.39 16.88
C LEU A 499 -5.94 11.44 15.94
N ASN A 500 -4.65 11.24 16.21
CA ASN A 500 -3.83 10.34 15.39
C ASN A 500 -4.28 8.87 15.54
N ALA A 501 -4.66 8.45 16.74
CA ALA A 501 -5.23 7.12 16.96
C ALA A 501 -6.57 6.94 16.24
N GLU A 502 -7.42 7.97 16.23
CA GLU A 502 -8.69 7.98 15.49
C GLU A 502 -8.44 7.85 13.99
N LYS A 503 -7.57 8.71 13.42
CA LYS A 503 -7.21 8.66 11.99
C LYS A 503 -6.62 7.31 11.55
N ARG A 504 -5.82 6.65 12.40
CA ARG A 504 -5.31 5.29 12.11
C ARG A 504 -6.38 4.20 12.20
N ASN A 505 -7.32 4.33 13.13
CA ASN A 505 -8.37 3.35 13.32
C ASN A 505 -9.51 3.51 12.31
N ASN A 506 -9.80 4.75 11.91
CA ASN A 506 -10.87 5.14 11.01
C ASN A 506 -10.35 6.05 9.87
N PRO A 507 -9.42 5.57 9.03
CA PRO A 507 -8.80 6.41 8.00
C PRO A 507 -9.77 6.72 6.87
N PHE A 508 -9.67 7.94 6.32
CA PHE A 508 -10.40 8.34 5.11
C PHE A 508 -9.59 8.04 3.85
N THR A 509 -8.24 8.05 3.95
CA THR A 509 -7.32 7.65 2.89
C THR A 509 -6.24 6.73 3.43
N LEU A 510 -5.57 5.99 2.55
CA LEU A 510 -4.44 5.14 2.95
C LEU A 510 -3.30 5.98 3.55
N ALA A 511 -3.02 7.15 2.95
CA ALA A 511 -2.00 8.06 3.45
C ALA A 511 -2.26 8.51 4.89
N GLU A 512 -3.53 8.78 5.22
CA GLU A 512 -3.95 9.15 6.57
C GLU A 512 -3.73 8.03 7.58
N ALA A 513 -3.97 6.79 7.16
CA ALA A 513 -3.71 5.60 7.99
C ALA A 513 -2.22 5.42 8.32
N GLY A 514 -1.34 5.89 7.43
CA GLY A 514 0.11 5.86 7.60
C GLY A 514 0.69 6.96 8.48
N GLN A 515 -0.14 7.78 9.12
CA GLN A 515 0.35 8.86 9.99
C GLN A 515 0.93 8.31 11.29
N LYS A 516 2.14 8.76 11.63
CA LYS A 516 2.80 8.40 12.90
C LYS A 516 2.03 8.98 14.09
N GLY A 517 1.93 8.22 15.17
CA GLY A 517 1.21 8.57 16.39
C GLY A 517 2.01 9.34 17.43
N SER A 518 3.13 9.94 17.10
CA SER A 518 4.00 10.59 18.07
C SER A 518 3.37 11.83 18.74
N VAL A 519 3.45 11.87 20.05
CA VAL A 519 2.85 12.89 20.91
C VAL A 519 3.61 14.21 20.89
N THR A 520 4.86 14.18 20.41
CA THR A 520 5.78 15.31 20.48
C THR A 520 6.47 15.52 19.16
N LYS A 521 5.71 15.89 18.11
CA LYS A 521 6.39 16.34 16.91
C LYS A 521 6.66 17.83 16.97
N LEU A 522 7.92 18.16 16.74
CA LEU A 522 8.39 19.53 16.62
C LEU A 522 7.82 20.22 15.37
N TYR A 523 7.28 19.45 14.40
CA TYR A 523 6.77 19.98 13.13
C TYR A 523 5.35 19.52 12.81
N ASP A 524 4.67 20.30 12.00
CA ASP A 524 3.34 19.98 11.49
C ASP A 524 3.41 18.87 10.42
N ILE A 525 3.06 17.65 10.85
CA ILE A 525 3.07 16.47 9.99
C ILE A 525 2.06 16.55 8.86
N ASN A 526 0.95 17.28 9.05
CA ASN A 526 -0.05 17.40 8.00
C ASN A 526 0.54 18.12 6.78
N ILE A 527 1.34 19.16 7.01
CA ILE A 527 2.06 19.85 5.92
C ILE A 527 2.95 18.86 5.15
N LEU A 528 3.69 18.00 5.86
CA LEU A 528 4.57 17.00 5.23
C LEU A 528 3.76 15.96 4.45
N ASN A 529 2.74 15.37 5.07
CA ASN A 529 1.93 14.33 4.45
C ASN A 529 1.15 14.85 3.23
N ASP A 530 0.56 16.04 3.32
CA ASP A 530 -0.16 16.67 2.21
C ASP A 530 0.79 16.92 1.03
N ARG A 531 2.01 17.42 1.33
CA ARG A 531 2.99 17.70 0.29
C ARG A 531 3.57 16.43 -0.32
N ILE A 532 3.91 15.42 0.48
CA ILE A 532 4.35 14.10 0.00
C ILE A 532 3.29 13.48 -0.91
N SER A 533 2.02 13.50 -0.47
CA SER A 533 0.90 12.97 -1.27
C SER A 533 0.76 13.71 -2.61
N TYR A 534 0.81 15.05 -2.57
CA TYR A 534 0.74 15.86 -3.80
C TYR A 534 1.87 15.52 -4.78
N LEU A 535 3.11 15.48 -4.32
CA LEU A 535 4.28 15.21 -5.17
C LEU A 535 4.32 13.77 -5.69
N THR A 536 3.85 12.82 -4.89
CA THR A 536 3.86 11.41 -5.27
C THR A 536 2.77 11.09 -6.29
N TYR A 537 1.58 11.63 -6.09
CA TYR A 537 0.39 11.21 -6.82
C TYR A 537 -0.16 12.25 -7.81
N THR A 538 0.10 13.55 -7.58
CA THR A 538 -0.44 14.61 -8.44
C THR A 538 0.61 15.19 -9.36
N ASP A 539 1.82 15.48 -8.89
CA ASP A 539 2.87 16.11 -9.68
C ASP A 539 4.26 15.54 -9.38
N ASN A 540 4.54 14.38 -9.94
CA ASN A 540 5.83 13.68 -9.78
C ASN A 540 6.90 14.08 -10.81
N THR A 541 6.68 15.15 -11.58
CA THR A 541 7.59 15.56 -12.66
C THR A 541 8.59 16.65 -12.24
N ARG A 542 8.47 17.18 -11.03
CA ARG A 542 9.27 18.32 -10.57
C ARG A 542 10.72 18.01 -10.32
N VAL A 543 11.03 16.78 -10.00
CA VAL A 543 12.39 16.31 -9.71
C VAL A 543 12.85 15.35 -10.80
N LYS A 544 14.07 15.52 -11.27
CA LYS A 544 14.70 14.67 -12.27
C LYS A 544 15.96 14.01 -11.72
N GLU A 545 16.17 12.76 -12.06
CA GLU A 545 17.41 12.05 -11.79
C GLU A 545 18.48 12.48 -12.81
N VAL A 546 19.66 12.83 -12.33
CA VAL A 546 20.78 13.31 -13.14
C VAL A 546 22.11 12.80 -12.60
N ASN A 547 23.16 12.86 -13.44
CA ASN A 547 24.56 12.73 -13.03
C ASN A 547 25.28 14.07 -13.22
N LEU A 548 26.29 14.30 -12.40
CA LEU A 548 27.25 15.38 -12.59
C LEU A 548 28.54 14.79 -13.15
N GLU A 549 29.14 15.43 -14.11
CA GLU A 549 30.37 14.99 -14.76
C GLU A 549 31.31 16.15 -15.02
N TRP A 550 32.62 15.94 -14.87
CA TRP A 550 33.64 16.86 -15.30
C TRP A 550 33.66 16.97 -16.85
N MET A 551 33.68 18.18 -17.35
CA MET A 551 33.73 18.39 -18.82
C MET A 551 35.10 18.01 -19.43
N ASN A 552 36.17 18.30 -18.73
CA ASN A 552 37.54 18.12 -19.22
C ASN A 552 38.49 17.49 -18.16
N GLY A 553 37.99 16.60 -17.33
CA GLY A 553 38.71 15.98 -16.21
C GLY A 553 38.59 16.71 -14.92
N PHE A 554 39.11 16.11 -13.84
CA PHE A 554 38.96 16.59 -12.46
C PHE A 554 39.31 18.07 -12.31
N GLY A 555 38.45 18.81 -11.64
CA GLY A 555 38.61 20.23 -11.36
C GLY A 555 38.25 21.19 -12.52
N SER A 556 37.79 20.67 -13.66
CA SER A 556 37.25 21.49 -14.77
C SER A 556 35.88 22.05 -14.46
N GLU A 557 35.15 22.49 -15.46
CA GLU A 557 33.72 22.79 -15.36
C GLU A 557 32.90 21.47 -15.23
N VAL A 558 31.78 21.57 -14.54
CA VAL A 558 30.86 20.46 -14.30
C VAL A 558 29.64 20.62 -15.20
N ARG A 559 29.22 19.54 -15.84
CA ARG A 559 27.97 19.47 -16.58
C ARG A 559 26.98 18.54 -15.88
N MET A 560 25.71 18.86 -16.02
CA MET A 560 24.59 18.01 -15.56
C MET A 560 24.07 17.23 -16.76
N VAL A 561 24.11 15.89 -16.65
CA VAL A 561 23.72 14.98 -17.72
C VAL A 561 22.60 14.04 -17.24
N ASP A 562 21.75 13.63 -18.17
CA ASP A 562 20.76 12.61 -17.86
C ASP A 562 21.47 11.25 -17.71
N PRO A 563 21.05 10.38 -16.78
CA PRO A 563 21.68 9.08 -16.59
C PRO A 563 21.56 8.20 -17.83
N PRO A 564 22.47 7.24 -18.05
CA PRO A 564 22.34 6.27 -19.11
C PRO A 564 20.97 5.56 -19.06
N LEU A 565 20.45 5.20 -20.23
CA LEU A 565 19.13 4.60 -20.32
C LEU A 565 19.03 3.29 -19.52
N GLY A 566 18.13 3.25 -18.53
CA GLY A 566 17.94 2.10 -17.64
C GLY A 566 18.78 2.15 -16.35
N GLU A 567 19.57 3.20 -16.16
CA GLU A 567 20.30 3.47 -14.92
C GLU A 567 19.65 4.60 -14.14
N LYS A 568 19.82 4.60 -12.82
CA LYS A 568 19.40 5.70 -11.96
C LYS A 568 20.48 6.77 -11.92
N GLY A 569 20.05 8.03 -11.88
CA GLY A 569 20.98 9.13 -11.61
C GLY A 569 21.43 9.15 -10.15
N LYS A 570 22.65 9.59 -9.90
CA LYS A 570 23.19 9.77 -8.55
C LYS A 570 22.51 10.89 -7.78
N PHE A 571 22.06 11.93 -8.49
CA PHE A 571 21.42 13.12 -7.92
C PHE A 571 19.97 13.22 -8.35
N ARG A 572 19.15 13.78 -7.49
CA ARG A 572 17.78 14.21 -7.79
C ARG A 572 17.72 15.72 -7.73
N VAL A 573 17.22 16.37 -8.78
CA VAL A 573 17.33 17.80 -8.99
C VAL A 573 16.00 18.40 -9.40
N SER A 574 15.56 19.45 -8.69
CA SER A 574 14.39 20.26 -9.05
C SER A 574 14.76 21.57 -9.77
N LEU A 575 16.01 22.00 -9.73
CA LEU A 575 16.50 23.24 -10.34
C LEU A 575 17.77 23.00 -11.13
N ARG A 576 17.75 23.22 -12.44
CA ARG A 576 18.95 23.37 -13.28
C ARG A 576 19.29 24.86 -13.41
N LEU A 577 20.55 25.19 -13.23
CA LEU A 577 21.01 26.55 -13.41
C LEU A 577 21.14 26.88 -14.91
N ASP A 578 20.92 28.15 -15.23
CA ASP A 578 21.31 28.67 -16.53
C ASP A 578 22.85 28.53 -16.70
N PRO A 579 23.37 28.17 -17.87
CA PRO A 579 24.81 28.00 -18.10
C PRO A 579 25.66 29.22 -17.69
N SER A 580 25.11 30.43 -17.76
CA SER A 580 25.77 31.64 -17.31
C SER A 580 25.93 31.74 -15.80
N MET A 581 25.16 30.99 -15.04
CA MET A 581 25.14 30.98 -13.58
C MET A 581 25.86 29.75 -12.98
N ALA A 582 26.09 28.73 -13.77
CA ALA A 582 26.78 27.52 -13.35
C ALA A 582 28.29 27.67 -13.37
N ASN A 583 29.01 26.87 -12.56
CA ASN A 583 30.47 26.75 -12.51
C ASN A 583 31.23 28.05 -12.18
N ARG A 584 30.56 28.95 -11.47
CA ARG A 584 31.18 30.23 -11.10
C ARG A 584 32.13 30.05 -9.92
N LYS A 585 33.44 30.00 -10.23
CA LYS A 585 34.51 29.83 -9.26
C LYS A 585 35.66 30.77 -9.56
N GLU A 586 36.40 31.16 -8.53
CA GLU A 586 37.59 32.00 -8.60
C GLU A 586 38.73 31.39 -7.77
N TYR A 587 39.97 31.64 -8.18
CA TYR A 587 41.13 31.22 -7.43
C TYR A 587 41.57 32.30 -6.46
N ASP A 588 41.69 31.95 -5.19
CA ASP A 588 42.19 32.83 -4.14
C ASP A 588 43.71 32.72 -4.05
N GLU A 589 44.42 33.69 -4.61
CA GLU A 589 45.90 33.72 -4.64
C GLU A 589 46.53 33.81 -3.23
N VAL A 590 45.78 34.38 -2.26
CA VAL A 590 46.28 34.55 -0.88
C VAL A 590 46.23 33.22 -0.13
N ASN A 591 45.09 32.54 -0.19
CA ASN A 591 44.86 31.27 0.48
C ASN A 591 45.20 30.04 -0.37
N LYS A 592 45.64 30.25 -1.63
CA LYS A 592 45.99 29.19 -2.60
C LYS A 592 44.94 28.12 -2.74
N THR A 593 43.69 28.52 -2.88
CA THR A 593 42.53 27.61 -2.95
C THR A 593 41.49 28.12 -3.94
N TRP A 594 40.78 27.16 -4.56
CA TRP A 594 39.57 27.49 -5.31
C TRP A 594 38.41 27.78 -4.36
N LYS A 595 37.58 28.76 -4.71
CA LYS A 595 36.36 29.12 -3.96
C LYS A 595 35.24 29.54 -4.92
N PRO A 596 33.96 29.53 -4.48
CA PRO A 596 32.86 30.11 -5.25
C PRO A 596 33.10 31.62 -5.44
N GLU A 597 32.64 32.14 -6.59
CA GLU A 597 32.60 33.59 -6.80
C GLU A 597 31.68 34.29 -5.79
N THR A 598 32.11 35.44 -5.29
CA THR A 598 31.34 36.22 -4.29
C THR A 598 29.92 36.53 -4.74
N ALA A 599 29.70 36.77 -6.05
CA ALA A 599 28.39 37.11 -6.60
C ALA A 599 27.32 35.98 -6.51
N VAL A 600 27.74 34.72 -6.34
CA VAL A 600 26.80 33.56 -6.35
C VAL A 600 26.82 32.77 -5.04
N VAL A 601 27.86 32.86 -4.26
CA VAL A 601 28.09 32.02 -3.07
C VAL A 601 27.00 32.13 -2.00
N SER A 602 26.27 33.24 -1.95
CA SER A 602 25.19 33.45 -0.97
C SER A 602 23.88 32.75 -1.30
N LYS A 603 23.69 32.27 -2.55
CA LYS A 603 22.41 31.73 -2.97
C LYS A 603 22.12 30.33 -2.45
N PHE A 604 23.12 29.47 -2.47
CA PHE A 604 22.99 28.05 -2.15
C PHE A 604 23.91 27.63 -1.01
N VAL A 605 23.51 26.55 -0.32
CA VAL A 605 24.37 25.85 0.67
C VAL A 605 24.20 24.35 0.48
N LEU A 606 25.31 23.65 0.33
CA LEU A 606 25.29 22.18 0.27
C LEU A 606 25.59 21.62 1.67
N GLY A 607 24.65 20.89 2.22
CA GLY A 607 24.86 20.09 3.43
C GLY A 607 25.34 18.68 3.07
N CYS A 608 26.31 18.18 3.82
CA CYS A 608 26.90 16.85 3.61
C CYS A 608 26.90 16.03 4.88
N ASP A 609 26.45 14.78 4.74
CA ASP A 609 26.55 13.73 5.75
C ASP A 609 27.35 12.54 5.18
N PRO A 610 28.67 12.49 5.41
CA PRO A 610 29.52 11.45 4.86
C PRO A 610 29.40 10.16 5.65
N PHE A 611 29.22 9.03 4.95
CA PHE A 611 29.21 7.71 5.58
C PHE A 611 30.58 7.26 6.07
N SER A 612 30.61 6.49 7.17
CA SER A 612 31.83 5.84 7.63
C SER A 612 32.03 4.49 6.99
N PHE A 613 33.28 4.21 6.55
CA PHE A 613 33.66 2.93 5.94
C PHE A 613 34.04 1.90 7.02
N ASN A 614 33.07 1.35 7.74
CA ASN A 614 33.31 0.23 8.64
C ASN A 614 33.03 -1.09 7.92
N ALA A 615 34.09 -1.81 7.58
CA ALA A 615 34.05 -3.08 6.86
C ALA A 615 33.49 -4.27 7.65
N GLN A 616 33.05 -4.10 8.89
CA GLN A 616 32.76 -5.20 9.83
C GLN A 616 31.36 -5.21 10.45
N ASP A 617 30.36 -4.58 9.85
CA ASP A 617 29.00 -4.78 10.38
C ASP A 617 28.38 -6.10 9.85
N THR A 618 28.63 -7.17 10.61
CA THR A 618 28.01 -8.49 10.42
C THR A 618 26.61 -8.58 11.04
N THR A 619 26.03 -7.48 11.50
CA THR A 619 24.78 -7.47 12.28
C THR A 619 23.49 -7.34 11.44
N GLY A 620 23.58 -7.33 10.10
CA GLY A 620 22.38 -7.29 9.23
C GLY A 620 21.63 -5.94 9.22
N LYS A 621 22.18 -4.89 9.84
CA LYS A 621 21.62 -3.54 9.75
C LYS A 621 21.87 -2.94 8.36
N LYS A 622 20.87 -2.17 7.86
CA LYS A 622 21.01 -1.39 6.62
C LYS A 622 22.25 -0.49 6.74
N LYS A 623 23.14 -0.59 5.77
CA LYS A 623 24.34 0.26 5.73
C LYS A 623 23.95 1.70 5.45
N SER A 624 24.49 2.68 6.20
CA SER A 624 24.33 4.11 5.96
C SER A 624 24.84 4.50 4.58
N ASN A 625 24.13 5.36 3.87
CA ASN A 625 24.56 5.98 2.62
C ASN A 625 25.34 7.27 2.89
N GLY A 626 25.91 7.89 1.85
CA GLY A 626 26.30 9.29 1.91
C GLY A 626 25.12 10.18 1.60
N GLY A 627 24.83 11.14 2.48
CA GLY A 627 23.80 12.15 2.32
C GLY A 627 24.33 13.45 1.73
N GLY A 628 23.58 14.07 0.81
CA GLY A 628 23.84 15.41 0.29
C GLY A 628 22.55 16.17 0.03
N ALA A 629 22.42 17.40 0.52
CA ALA A 629 21.22 18.22 0.32
C ALA A 629 21.61 19.68 0.02
N MET A 630 21.18 20.18 -1.15
CA MET A 630 21.44 21.55 -1.58
C MET A 630 20.24 22.42 -1.25
N TYR A 631 20.40 23.34 -0.33
CA TYR A 631 19.38 24.31 0.04
C TYR A 631 19.53 25.62 -0.72
N TYR A 632 18.45 26.08 -1.38
CA TYR A 632 18.38 27.40 -1.98
C TYR A 632 17.82 28.36 -0.94
N ARG A 633 18.64 29.32 -0.50
CA ARG A 633 18.21 30.31 0.52
C ARG A 633 16.99 31.07 0.05
N TYR A 634 16.09 31.41 0.99
CA TYR A 634 14.93 32.22 0.68
C TYR A 634 15.29 33.58 0.10
N ASP A 635 14.66 33.95 -0.99
CA ASP A 635 14.77 35.24 -1.66
C ASP A 635 13.39 35.71 -2.15
N GLY A 636 12.78 36.59 -1.35
CA GLY A 636 11.46 37.12 -1.68
C GLY A 636 11.39 37.89 -3.00
N THR A 637 12.53 38.43 -3.48
CA THR A 637 12.54 39.18 -4.76
C THR A 637 12.39 38.26 -5.96
N ILE A 638 12.84 37.01 -5.86
CA ILE A 638 12.74 35.99 -6.93
C ILE A 638 11.33 35.39 -6.94
N ASP A 639 10.72 35.24 -5.77
CA ASP A 639 9.45 34.50 -5.62
C ASP A 639 8.19 35.42 -5.62
N ASN A 640 8.34 36.75 -5.58
CA ASN A 640 7.22 37.67 -5.45
C ASN A 640 6.16 37.60 -6.56
N GLU A 641 6.52 37.20 -7.77
CA GLU A 641 5.61 37.10 -8.93
C GLU A 641 5.13 35.65 -9.19
N ARG A 642 5.52 34.68 -8.34
CA ARG A 642 5.22 33.25 -8.52
C ARG A 642 4.10 32.81 -7.59
N SER A 643 3.26 31.89 -8.05
CA SER A 643 2.31 31.18 -7.18
C SER A 643 3.06 30.38 -6.11
N GLU A 644 2.42 30.08 -4.99
CA GLU A 644 3.07 29.34 -3.88
C GLU A 644 3.72 28.03 -4.33
N PHE A 645 3.10 27.35 -5.30
CA PHE A 645 3.61 26.08 -5.83
C PHE A 645 4.74 26.21 -6.87
N GLU A 646 5.00 27.42 -7.37
CA GLU A 646 6.06 27.72 -8.35
C GLU A 646 7.29 28.36 -7.68
N LYS A 647 7.20 28.68 -6.41
CA LYS A 647 8.33 29.22 -5.63
C LYS A 647 9.45 28.19 -5.50
N VAL A 648 10.67 28.61 -5.72
CA VAL A 648 11.86 27.74 -5.72
C VAL A 648 12.84 28.06 -4.60
N THR A 649 12.75 29.29 -4.03
CA THR A 649 13.65 29.69 -2.94
C THR A 649 13.10 29.21 -1.58
N GLY A 650 13.97 29.00 -0.61
CA GLY A 650 13.60 28.41 0.67
C GLY A 650 13.35 26.91 0.59
N THR A 651 13.78 26.20 -0.47
CA THR A 651 13.60 24.76 -0.65
C THR A 651 14.91 24.06 -0.95
N PHE A 652 14.92 22.74 -0.82
CA PHE A 652 16.00 21.93 -1.34
C PHE A 652 15.85 21.80 -2.86
N VAL A 653 16.96 21.95 -3.59
CA VAL A 653 16.95 21.92 -5.06
C VAL A 653 17.76 20.76 -5.63
N LEU A 654 18.53 20.07 -4.80
CA LEU A 654 19.26 18.85 -5.11
C LEU A 654 19.32 17.97 -3.87
N THR A 655 19.09 16.66 -4.07
CA THR A 655 19.35 15.63 -3.07
C THR A 655 20.26 14.54 -3.63
N TYR A 656 21.06 13.93 -2.75
CA TYR A 656 21.93 12.82 -3.02
C TYR A 656 21.82 11.84 -1.85
N ASN A 657 21.48 10.59 -2.13
CA ASN A 657 21.39 9.53 -1.13
C ASN A 657 21.91 8.23 -1.72
N ASN A 658 23.21 8.08 -1.79
CA ASN A 658 23.86 6.94 -2.44
C ASN A 658 25.02 6.38 -1.60
N ARG A 659 25.22 5.07 -1.75
CA ARG A 659 26.42 4.41 -1.26
C ARG A 659 27.32 4.06 -2.44
N VAL A 660 28.26 4.92 -2.69
CA VAL A 660 29.31 4.72 -3.70
C VAL A 660 30.41 3.80 -3.18
N GLU A 661 31.30 3.35 -4.06
CA GLU A 661 32.33 2.37 -3.71
C GLU A 661 33.37 2.93 -2.72
N THR A 662 33.69 4.22 -2.83
CA THR A 662 34.69 4.87 -2.00
C THR A 662 34.19 6.19 -1.42
N THR A 663 34.75 6.60 -0.26
CA THR A 663 34.47 7.91 0.31
C THR A 663 35.04 9.04 -0.55
N ASP A 664 36.09 8.78 -1.32
CA ASP A 664 36.67 9.73 -2.26
C ASP A 664 35.70 10.06 -3.40
N GLU A 665 35.04 9.06 -3.94
CA GLU A 665 34.00 9.24 -4.96
C GLU A 665 32.83 10.07 -4.42
N TYR A 666 32.36 9.80 -3.18
CA TYR A 666 31.36 10.65 -2.53
C TYR A 666 31.86 12.11 -2.40
N CYS A 667 33.11 12.35 -1.95
CA CYS A 667 33.66 13.69 -1.83
C CYS A 667 33.75 14.38 -3.19
N GLU A 668 34.06 13.64 -4.26
CA GLU A 668 34.12 14.16 -5.62
C GLU A 668 32.71 14.53 -6.14
N ASP A 669 31.72 13.71 -5.90
CA ASP A 669 30.33 14.01 -6.20
C ASP A 669 29.85 15.30 -5.49
N MET A 670 30.18 15.46 -4.20
CA MET A 670 29.86 16.69 -3.44
C MET A 670 30.63 17.91 -3.95
N LEU A 671 31.90 17.77 -4.36
CA LEU A 671 32.65 18.84 -4.95
C LEU A 671 32.06 19.27 -6.29
N MET A 672 31.68 18.35 -7.15
CA MET A 672 31.00 18.66 -8.41
C MET A 672 29.69 19.42 -8.18
N ALA A 673 28.87 19.00 -7.21
CA ALA A 673 27.65 19.72 -6.86
C ALA A 673 27.94 21.15 -6.36
N ALA A 674 28.95 21.33 -5.48
CA ALA A 674 29.32 22.61 -4.96
C ALA A 674 29.89 23.57 -6.05
N ILE A 675 30.66 23.07 -7.00
CA ILE A 675 31.20 23.85 -8.13
C ILE A 675 30.05 24.25 -9.07
N TYR A 676 29.17 23.30 -9.45
CA TYR A 676 28.06 23.58 -10.37
C TYR A 676 27.13 24.68 -9.85
N TYR A 677 26.79 24.63 -8.56
CA TYR A 677 25.90 25.64 -7.93
C TYR A 677 26.65 26.87 -7.39
N GLY A 678 27.97 26.84 -7.33
CA GLY A 678 28.80 27.95 -6.81
C GLY A 678 28.55 28.24 -5.33
N CYS A 679 28.53 27.22 -4.47
CA CYS A 679 28.13 27.34 -3.08
C CYS A 679 29.15 26.79 -2.07
N LEU A 680 28.96 27.13 -0.79
CA LEU A 680 29.74 26.58 0.31
C LEU A 680 29.14 25.23 0.77
N VAL A 681 30.03 24.37 1.27
CA VAL A 681 29.74 23.05 1.79
C VAL A 681 29.76 23.06 3.31
N SER A 682 28.62 22.75 3.90
CA SER A 682 28.41 22.57 5.34
C SER A 682 28.44 21.07 5.67
N THR A 683 29.35 20.65 6.53
CA THR A 683 29.56 19.24 6.84
C THR A 683 29.79 19.00 8.32
N GLU A 684 29.64 17.77 8.76
CA GLU A 684 29.97 17.33 10.11
C GLU A 684 31.49 17.26 10.29
N ARG A 685 31.98 17.72 11.44
CA ARG A 685 33.42 17.68 11.81
C ARG A 685 33.88 16.31 12.28
N ASN A 686 32.99 15.56 12.87
CA ASN A 686 33.30 14.26 13.47
C ASN A 686 33.69 13.22 12.41
N VAL A 687 33.20 13.40 11.17
CA VAL A 687 33.60 12.61 10.00
C VAL A 687 34.30 13.52 9.00
N ALA A 688 35.59 13.68 9.17
CA ALA A 688 36.38 14.71 8.49
C ALA A 688 36.72 14.43 7.02
N HIS A 689 36.14 13.43 6.37
CA HIS A 689 36.50 13.02 5.00
C HIS A 689 36.36 14.16 3.99
N VAL A 690 35.22 14.85 3.96
CA VAL A 690 34.97 15.98 3.04
C VAL A 690 35.97 17.11 3.29
N ILE A 691 36.22 17.46 4.56
CA ILE A 691 37.14 18.52 4.93
C ILE A 691 38.57 18.19 4.47
N THR A 692 39.03 16.98 4.70
CA THR A 692 40.35 16.51 4.35
C THR A 692 40.55 16.48 2.84
N LYS A 693 39.62 15.91 2.10
CA LYS A 693 39.74 15.79 0.65
C LYS A 693 39.64 17.12 -0.08
N PHE A 694 38.78 18.02 0.34
CA PHE A 694 38.71 19.36 -0.27
C PHE A 694 40.00 20.15 -0.05
N ARG A 695 40.67 19.99 1.11
CA ARG A 695 42.00 20.55 1.34
C ARG A 695 43.07 19.93 0.47
N GLU A 696 43.12 18.59 0.40
CA GLU A 696 44.07 17.85 -0.45
C GLU A 696 43.96 18.25 -1.93
N TRP A 697 42.74 18.49 -2.41
CA TRP A 697 42.48 18.87 -3.79
C TRP A 697 42.59 20.38 -4.08
N GLY A 698 42.86 21.21 -3.08
CA GLY A 698 42.96 22.67 -3.23
C GLY A 698 41.62 23.41 -3.31
N TYR A 699 40.57 22.84 -2.75
CA TYR A 699 39.22 23.42 -2.71
C TYR A 699 38.77 23.79 -1.29
N GLU A 700 39.67 24.07 -0.37
CA GLU A 700 39.32 24.46 0.99
C GLU A 700 38.41 25.71 1.03
N GLY A 701 38.51 26.60 0.04
CA GLY A 701 37.63 27.75 -0.09
C GLY A 701 36.16 27.47 -0.33
N TYR A 702 35.81 26.21 -0.61
CA TYR A 702 34.41 25.74 -0.67
C TYR A 702 33.85 25.29 0.69
N LEU A 703 34.71 25.17 1.71
CA LEU A 703 34.27 24.72 3.03
C LEU A 703 33.65 25.86 3.82
N LEU A 704 32.48 25.60 4.44
CA LEU A 704 31.86 26.55 5.36
C LEU A 704 32.48 26.43 6.74
N TYR A 705 32.82 27.60 7.31
CA TYR A 705 33.32 27.70 8.68
C TYR A 705 32.28 28.35 9.57
N ASN A 706 32.03 27.76 10.73
CA ASN A 706 31.12 28.32 11.69
C ASN A 706 31.72 29.62 12.31
N ILE A 707 30.82 30.55 12.59
CA ILE A 707 31.16 31.81 13.27
C ILE A 707 30.40 31.86 14.56
N ASP A 708 31.14 32.13 15.59
CA ASP A 708 30.56 32.37 16.92
C ASP A 708 29.73 33.68 16.86
N PRO A 709 28.38 33.59 17.04
CA PRO A 709 27.54 34.79 16.95
C PRO A 709 27.79 35.80 18.05
N MET A 710 28.40 35.40 19.17
CA MET A 710 28.72 36.31 20.29
C MET A 710 30.02 37.05 20.10
N THR A 711 31.01 36.40 19.50
CA THR A 711 32.37 36.97 19.35
C THR A 711 32.68 37.41 17.93
N GLY A 712 31.89 37.03 16.94
CA GLY A 712 32.15 37.24 15.52
C GLY A 712 33.38 36.48 15.00
N LEU A 713 34.00 35.61 15.80
CA LEU A 713 35.21 34.89 15.43
C LEU A 713 34.89 33.63 14.64
N ARG A 714 35.59 33.45 13.52
CA ARG A 714 35.56 32.27 12.69
C ARG A 714 36.25 31.08 13.36
N ASP A 715 35.63 29.90 13.35
CA ASP A 715 36.24 28.68 13.81
C ASP A 715 37.52 28.36 13.03
N LYS A 716 38.51 27.75 13.69
CA LYS A 716 39.77 27.31 13.05
C LYS A 716 39.58 26.09 12.13
N VAL A 717 38.51 25.34 12.32
CA VAL A 717 38.17 24.11 11.56
C VAL A 717 36.82 24.29 10.91
N ALA A 718 36.72 23.89 9.63
CA ALA A 718 35.47 23.93 8.86
C ALA A 718 34.42 22.97 9.42
N GLY A 719 33.16 23.24 9.11
CA GLY A 719 32.04 22.42 9.48
C GLY A 719 31.55 22.61 10.92
N PHE A 720 30.57 21.78 11.33
CA PHE A 720 29.97 21.83 12.66
C PHE A 720 30.39 20.62 13.49
N ARG A 721 30.62 20.82 14.78
CA ARG A 721 30.81 19.70 15.72
C ARG A 721 29.48 19.19 16.17
N THR A 722 29.17 17.92 15.91
CA THR A 722 27.91 17.30 16.32
C THR A 722 27.95 16.97 17.80
N ASP A 723 27.13 17.68 18.57
CA ASP A 723 26.82 17.43 19.96
C ASP A 723 25.30 17.59 20.17
N LYS A 724 24.83 17.34 21.40
CA LYS A 724 23.41 17.39 21.72
C LYS A 724 22.78 18.77 21.41
N ALA A 725 23.48 19.84 21.68
CA ALA A 725 22.97 21.19 21.46
C ALA A 725 22.81 21.49 19.95
N LEU A 726 23.75 21.01 19.11
CA LEU A 726 23.64 21.16 17.68
C LEU A 726 22.47 20.30 17.12
N LEU A 727 22.29 19.10 17.65
CA LEU A 727 21.14 18.25 17.24
C LEU A 727 19.80 18.93 17.57
N GLU A 728 19.64 19.47 18.78
CA GLU A 728 18.45 20.25 19.17
C GLU A 728 18.23 21.44 18.22
N LYS A 729 19.30 22.12 17.82
CA LYS A 729 19.24 23.23 16.86
C LYS A 729 18.79 22.75 15.46
N ILE A 730 19.27 21.59 14.97
CA ILE A 730 18.84 20.99 13.70
C ILE A 730 17.32 20.72 13.72
N PHE A 731 16.81 20.11 14.77
CA PHE A 731 15.37 19.86 14.90
C PHE A 731 14.54 21.15 14.92
N SER A 732 15.02 22.20 15.62
CA SER A 732 14.38 23.52 15.61
C SER A 732 14.35 24.11 14.19
N LYS A 733 15.47 23.99 13.44
CA LYS A 733 15.53 24.48 12.05
C LYS A 733 14.56 23.74 11.13
N TYR A 734 14.41 22.44 11.30
CA TYR A 734 13.40 21.71 10.56
C TYR A 734 11.96 22.10 10.94
N ALA A 735 11.70 22.45 12.20
CA ALA A 735 10.39 22.97 12.61
C ALA A 735 10.05 24.27 11.87
N ASP A 736 11.00 25.21 11.83
CA ASP A 736 10.86 26.46 11.09
C ASP A 736 10.74 26.22 9.58
N TYR A 737 11.53 25.30 9.04
CA TYR A 737 11.50 24.92 7.63
C TYR A 737 10.14 24.35 7.20
N VAL A 738 9.62 23.37 7.93
CA VAL A 738 8.32 22.75 7.62
C VAL A 738 7.21 23.78 7.69
N LYS A 739 7.19 24.61 8.72
CA LYS A 739 6.18 25.67 8.90
C LYS A 739 6.17 26.67 7.74
N ASN A 740 7.34 27.14 7.30
CA ASN A 740 7.46 28.24 6.36
C ASN A 740 7.58 27.77 4.90
N TYR A 741 8.18 26.63 4.65
CA TYR A 741 8.59 26.17 3.32
C TYR A 741 8.14 24.76 2.96
N GLY A 742 7.68 23.93 3.91
CA GLY A 742 7.30 22.54 3.68
C GLY A 742 6.28 22.33 2.56
N ARG A 743 5.34 23.28 2.39
CA ARG A 743 4.32 23.20 1.32
C ARG A 743 4.85 23.42 -0.09
N ARG A 744 6.05 23.97 -0.26
CA ARG A 744 6.68 24.26 -1.54
C ARG A 744 7.86 23.34 -1.87
N GLU A 745 8.27 22.47 -0.91
CA GLU A 745 9.33 21.48 -1.15
C GLU A 745 8.96 20.53 -2.30
N ASN A 746 9.95 20.14 -3.11
CA ASN A 746 9.75 19.28 -4.29
C ASN A 746 10.38 17.89 -4.14
N HIS A 747 11.27 17.68 -3.18
CA HIS A 747 11.94 16.40 -2.96
C HIS A 747 11.18 15.55 -1.93
N VAL A 748 10.49 14.51 -2.40
CA VAL A 748 9.70 13.61 -1.55
C VAL A 748 10.56 12.92 -0.51
N GLU A 749 11.74 12.45 -0.90
CA GLU A 749 12.64 11.70 -0.03
C GLU A 749 13.09 12.48 1.22
N ILE A 750 13.35 13.78 1.09
CA ILE A 750 13.73 14.58 2.25
C ILE A 750 12.53 14.88 3.15
N LEU A 751 11.35 15.10 2.56
CA LEU A 751 10.11 15.25 3.34
C LEU A 751 9.76 13.96 4.10
N GLU A 752 9.98 12.79 3.50
CA GLU A 752 9.79 11.50 4.16
C GLU A 752 10.76 11.32 5.33
N GLU A 753 12.04 11.62 5.15
CA GLU A 753 13.01 11.53 6.24
C GLU A 753 12.74 12.56 7.35
N ILE A 754 12.31 13.80 7.03
CA ILE A 754 11.86 14.77 8.06
C ILE A 754 10.66 14.23 8.82
N ARG A 755 9.67 13.68 8.11
CA ARG A 755 8.50 13.06 8.72
C ARG A 755 8.88 11.91 9.65
N ASP A 756 9.85 11.12 9.24
CA ASP A 756 10.20 9.84 9.86
C ASP A 756 11.26 9.97 10.98
N THR A 757 11.90 11.13 11.15
CA THR A 757 12.90 11.38 12.19
C THR A 757 12.26 12.04 13.40
N ASP A 758 12.05 11.29 14.49
CA ASP A 758 11.42 11.77 15.73
C ASP A 758 12.39 11.95 16.90
N SER A 759 13.59 11.38 16.80
CA SER A 759 14.58 11.41 17.89
C SER A 759 16.01 11.55 17.36
N PHE A 760 16.93 11.91 18.25
CA PHE A 760 18.35 11.99 17.93
C PHE A 760 18.93 10.62 17.51
N GLU A 761 18.40 9.55 18.07
CA GLU A 761 18.83 8.18 17.76
C GLU A 761 18.41 7.76 16.35
N GLU A 762 17.21 8.18 15.90
CA GLU A 762 16.73 7.92 14.55
C GLU A 762 17.46 8.71 13.49
N MET A 763 17.98 9.90 13.82
CA MET A 763 18.75 10.72 12.87
C MET A 763 19.93 9.96 12.24
N THR A 764 20.52 9.02 12.95
CA THR A 764 21.60 8.16 12.42
C THR A 764 21.17 7.19 11.32
N ASN A 765 19.86 7.03 11.11
CA ASN A 765 19.27 6.16 10.07
C ASN A 765 18.74 6.95 8.87
N HIS A 766 18.85 8.29 8.91
CA HIS A 766 18.26 9.22 7.93
C HIS A 766 19.34 10.17 7.39
N ASP A 767 20.02 9.72 6.33
CA ASP A 767 21.20 10.38 5.77
C ASP A 767 20.85 11.73 5.14
N LEU A 768 19.68 11.88 4.50
CA LEU A 768 19.21 13.17 3.95
C LEU A 768 18.76 14.14 5.04
N PHE A 769 18.14 13.65 6.11
CA PHE A 769 17.81 14.50 7.25
C PHE A 769 19.07 15.10 7.87
N ALA A 770 20.12 14.30 8.05
CA ALA A 770 21.39 14.78 8.58
C ALA A 770 22.02 15.81 7.64
N ALA A 771 22.13 15.51 6.35
CA ALA A 771 22.68 16.41 5.34
C ALA A 771 21.86 17.71 5.20
N GLY A 772 20.53 17.61 5.13
CA GLY A 772 19.65 18.78 5.07
C GLY A 772 19.74 19.66 6.32
N GLY A 773 19.88 19.04 7.50
CA GLY A 773 20.14 19.76 8.75
C GLY A 773 21.43 20.58 8.71
N MET A 774 22.50 20.01 8.15
CA MET A 774 23.75 20.72 7.93
C MET A 774 23.61 21.89 6.94
N ALA A 775 22.80 21.72 5.87
CA ALA A 775 22.49 22.78 4.93
C ALA A 775 21.73 23.94 5.59
N LEU A 776 20.70 23.65 6.39
CA LEU A 776 19.92 24.67 7.11
C LEU A 776 20.76 25.42 8.15
N LEU A 777 21.64 24.74 8.88
CA LEU A 777 22.61 25.37 9.78
C LEU A 777 23.58 26.28 9.02
N GLY A 778 24.07 25.79 7.89
CA GLY A 778 24.98 26.57 7.03
C GLY A 778 24.29 27.77 6.39
N ALA A 779 22.99 27.69 6.13
CA ALA A 779 22.22 28.81 5.60
C ALA A 779 22.00 29.93 6.61
N GLU A 780 21.95 29.60 7.90
CA GLU A 780 21.84 30.59 9.00
C GLU A 780 23.16 31.25 9.36
N SER A 781 24.26 30.50 9.26
CA SER A 781 25.57 31.09 9.52
C SER A 781 25.79 32.23 8.52
N GLY A 782 25.83 33.46 9.00
CA GLY A 782 25.90 34.65 8.19
C GLY A 782 26.96 34.55 7.13
N TYR A 783 26.67 35.06 5.94
CA TYR A 783 27.62 35.18 4.87
C TYR A 783 28.81 35.98 5.32
N ILE A 784 29.96 35.38 5.45
CA ILE A 784 31.18 36.09 5.76
C ILE A 784 31.99 36.25 4.50
N ASP A 785 32.33 37.49 4.26
CA ASP A 785 33.25 37.90 3.21
C ASP A 785 34.53 37.06 3.28
N LEU A 786 34.73 36.20 2.27
CA LEU A 786 35.96 35.42 2.12
C LEU A 786 37.19 36.29 1.83
N ARG A 787 37.05 37.61 1.77
CA ARG A 787 38.13 38.56 1.45
C ARG A 787 39.08 38.84 2.60
N GLY A 788 38.90 38.26 3.77
CA GLY A 788 39.88 38.39 4.87
C GLY A 788 40.17 39.82 5.31
N GLY A 789 39.27 40.74 5.06
CA GLY A 789 39.36 42.14 5.43
C GLY A 789 38.54 42.48 6.66
N ASN A 790 39.18 42.97 7.69
CA ASN A 790 38.52 43.66 8.81
C ASN A 790 37.73 44.88 8.29
N SER A 791 36.46 44.70 7.96
CA SER A 791 35.57 45.87 7.87
C SER A 791 34.33 45.60 8.70
N GLY A 792 34.28 46.26 9.86
CA GLY A 792 33.15 46.23 10.77
C GLY A 792 31.90 46.94 10.22
N ASP A 793 31.93 47.40 8.97
CA ASP A 793 30.85 48.20 8.37
C ASP A 793 29.85 47.37 7.55
N ASP A 794 30.18 46.11 7.20
CA ASP A 794 29.26 45.27 6.41
C ASP A 794 28.23 44.49 7.26
N ILE A 795 28.39 44.46 8.57
CA ILE A 795 27.47 43.75 9.48
C ILE A 795 26.16 44.55 9.71
N SER A 796 26.25 45.88 9.64
CA SER A 796 25.05 46.77 9.84
C SER A 796 24.04 46.64 8.68
N PHE A 797 24.45 46.35 7.47
CA PHE A 797 23.60 46.23 6.31
C PHE A 797 22.67 45.00 6.34
N PHE A 798 23.06 43.95 7.07
CA PHE A 798 22.28 42.72 7.17
C PHE A 798 21.35 42.72 8.39
N LEU A 799 21.58 43.47 9.42
CA LEU A 799 20.71 43.56 10.59
C LEU A 799 19.47 44.43 10.34
N ASP A 800 19.56 45.40 9.40
CA ASP A 800 18.42 46.26 9.03
C ASP A 800 17.38 45.60 8.07
N GLN A 801 17.61 44.36 7.62
CA GLN A 801 16.64 43.59 6.82
C GLN A 801 15.77 42.62 7.63
N TYR A 802 15.95 42.56 8.95
CA TYR A 802 15.22 41.65 9.84
C TYR A 802 14.37 42.36 10.93
N ASP A 803 14.13 43.68 10.80
CA ASP A 803 13.13 44.38 11.62
C ASP A 803 11.78 44.52 10.91
#